data_c837634a563182f0affc65ce38d470ec
#
_entry.id   c837634a563182f0affc65ce38d470ec
#
_cell.length_a   1.000
_cell.length_b   1.000
_cell.length_c   1.000
_cell.angle_alpha   90.00
_cell.angle_beta   90.00
_cell.angle_gamma   90.00
#
_symmetry.space_group_name_H-M   'P 1'
#
loop_
_entity.id
_entity.type
_entity.pdbx_description
1 polymer ?
#
loop_
_entity_poly.entity_id
_entity_poly.type
_entity_poly.pdbx_seq_one_letter_code
_entity_poly.pdbx_strand_id
1 'polypeptide(L)'
;MKLAVLLSVKQSTLMTKSFVFCLLLCFLLVPTNSKNANETDRLALLEFKNRITDDPLNFLNSWNESAHFCNWPGVVCSRRHQRITSLNLQHQKLTGFLSPYIGNLTFLYQLILDNNSFMGIIPQELGNLRRLRFLWLRNNSFDGEIPANLSACSNLVEIRLSWNNLSGKLPTELGSLSKLQLIQAPRNNLVGEIPSSFGNASSLEFFGFSSNRLTGRIPNGFGQLNRLEYIGLSENRLSGFFPPTIFNLSSITTIFVPMNQLQGTLPSYIGNTLPNLYYLGISENQFTGTIPVSLSNLSNLEFLFIDGNKLTGNMPSFMNSHKLSKLDISSNHLGSGESTDLIFISSLTNASNLVELGLSGNNFGGVLPKSFGNLSTKLTGITVSNNELSGSIPSWIEKFENLTNIEMSGNKFTGNIPTEIGKLKFLQILDLSYNNFSGKIPTVLGNLSLLTKLHLDDNNFYGEIPFSLEMCQNLQGLNLSKNNLNGTIPSQVVSLSSLSLYLDLSNNHLVGALPIEVGNLDNLGELVVSRNKLSGEIPATLSRCVQLEKLRMNENFFRGTIPSSLSTLRGLRFLDLSQNNLSGAIPEYLGSFDLLYLNLSFNSFEGVLPKEGIFRNATAVSVIGNPNLCVNTPEFQIPLCKNKSKSSKKFTSSLTFKLTISLVCCILGLLLLCAFLFLYYSKKKKVPSSDSSGDTVLKLSYRSLFQATDGFSSANLVGTGSFSSVYKGFLDSTETVIAVKVFNLFRRGASKSFLVECETFKNIKHRNLVKVLTACSGFDNRGNDFKALVYEFMDNGSLDQWLHSNDEESKKLNFLQRLNIAIDIASALDYLHHHCHKTIIHCDLKPSNVLLDNQMVGHVGDFGLAKFLPTDDQSTPTSSFGVRGSIGYTAPEYGMGSQVSTLGDVYSFGILLLEMFTGKSPIDHIFKDGRSLHSFVKAALPDRVAEIVDPVLVDECKSVETNSNNARNKDYTNSHKLKECFVSVFEVGLACSVSTARERLRMSDAANELLSIRNVVLGTEMYR
;
A
#
# COMPACT_ATOMS: atom_id res chain seq x y z
N MET A 1 85.84 -39.63 -35.68
CA MET A 1 84.58 -39.63 -34.91
C MET A 1 84.65 -38.81 -33.68
N LYS A 2 85.76 -38.52 -33.03
CA LYS A 2 85.83 -37.64 -31.82
C LYS A 2 85.85 -36.15 -32.11
N LEU A 3 86.15 -35.67 -33.30
CA LEU A 3 86.23 -34.29 -33.67
C LEU A 3 84.85 -33.72 -34.07
N ALA A 4 83.95 -34.59 -34.62
CA ALA A 4 82.64 -34.23 -35.09
C ALA A 4 81.65 -34.04 -33.87
N VAL A 5 81.89 -34.78 -32.82
CA VAL A 5 81.01 -34.67 -31.59
C VAL A 5 81.38 -33.42 -30.79
N LEU A 6 82.60 -32.97 -30.77
CA LEU A 6 83.07 -31.74 -30.13
C LEU A 6 82.60 -30.49 -30.84
N LEU A 7 82.45 -30.50 -32.14
CA LEU A 7 81.91 -29.37 -32.95
C LEU A 7 80.38 -29.28 -32.81
N SER A 8 79.65 -30.38 -32.67
CA SER A 8 78.19 -30.41 -32.47
C SER A 8 77.80 -29.91 -31.09
N VAL A 9 78.60 -30.27 -30.06
CA VAL A 9 78.33 -29.83 -28.66
C VAL A 9 78.63 -28.32 -28.48
N LYS A 10 79.69 -27.79 -29.19
CA LYS A 10 79.97 -26.33 -29.17
C LYS A 10 78.91 -25.52 -29.93
N GLN A 11 78.32 -26.08 -31.02
CA GLN A 11 77.29 -25.37 -31.76
C GLN A 11 75.97 -25.38 -31.02
N SER A 12 75.62 -26.46 -30.26
CA SER A 12 74.42 -26.54 -29.43
C SER A 12 74.51 -25.58 -28.23
N THR A 13 75.69 -25.43 -27.65
CA THR A 13 75.87 -24.52 -26.51
C THR A 13 75.88 -23.03 -26.89
N LEU A 14 76.29 -22.72 -28.19
CA LEU A 14 76.18 -21.36 -28.70
C LEU A 14 74.76 -21.02 -29.08
N MET A 15 74.00 -21.98 -29.67
CA MET A 15 72.55 -21.76 -29.96
C MET A 15 71.72 -21.62 -28.71
N THR A 16 71.95 -22.39 -27.65
CA THR A 16 71.24 -22.27 -26.40
C THR A 16 71.56 -20.96 -25.68
N LYS A 17 72.82 -20.51 -25.71
CA LYS A 17 73.19 -19.18 -25.15
C LYS A 17 72.61 -18.02 -25.96
N SER A 18 72.53 -18.13 -27.26
CA SER A 18 71.92 -17.11 -28.13
C SER A 18 70.41 -17.10 -27.93
N PHE A 19 69.76 -18.27 -27.76
CA PHE A 19 68.29 -18.37 -27.51
C PHE A 19 67.93 -17.85 -26.12
N VAL A 20 68.75 -18.12 -25.09
CA VAL A 20 68.57 -17.56 -23.73
C VAL A 20 68.81 -16.07 -23.74
N PHE A 21 69.80 -15.57 -24.53
CA PHE A 21 70.03 -14.12 -24.64
C PHE A 21 68.96 -13.41 -25.44
N CYS A 22 68.37 -14.02 -26.49
CA CYS A 22 67.22 -13.50 -27.17
C CYS A 22 65.95 -13.55 -26.32
N LEU A 23 65.74 -14.58 -25.49
CA LEU A 23 64.67 -14.63 -24.51
C LEU A 23 64.83 -13.57 -23.42
N LEU A 24 66.05 -13.34 -22.95
CA LEU A 24 66.35 -12.26 -21.99
C LEU A 24 66.19 -10.87 -22.62
N LEU A 25 66.56 -10.68 -23.89
CA LEU A 25 66.31 -9.44 -24.61
C LEU A 25 64.86 -9.22 -24.94
N CYS A 26 64.07 -10.29 -25.26
CA CYS A 26 62.63 -10.21 -25.40
C CYS A 26 61.95 -9.86 -24.07
N PHE A 27 62.46 -10.34 -22.93
CA PHE A 27 61.95 -9.94 -21.60
C PHE A 27 62.33 -8.50 -21.25
N LEU A 28 63.47 -7.97 -21.80
CA LEU A 28 63.91 -6.57 -21.58
C LEU A 28 63.32 -5.57 -22.54
N LEU A 29 62.71 -6.06 -23.69
CA LEU A 29 62.11 -5.22 -24.74
C LEU A 29 60.58 -5.25 -24.73
N VAL A 30 59.93 -5.95 -23.79
CA VAL A 30 58.53 -5.72 -23.50
C VAL A 30 58.48 -4.37 -22.79
N PRO A 31 57.93 -3.31 -23.41
CA PRO A 31 57.71 -2.10 -22.66
C PRO A 31 56.72 -2.48 -21.57
N THR A 32 57.24 -2.57 -20.35
CA THR A 32 56.42 -2.55 -19.18
C THR A 32 55.79 -1.17 -19.12
N ASN A 33 54.76 -0.93 -19.94
CA ASN A 33 53.75 0.04 -19.61
C ASN A 33 53.04 -0.51 -18.34
N SER A 34 53.74 -0.49 -17.22
CA SER A 34 53.09 -0.54 -15.93
C SER A 34 52.33 0.79 -15.75
N LYS A 35 51.20 0.91 -16.46
CA LYS A 35 50.16 1.80 -15.91
C LYS A 35 50.10 1.46 -14.44
N ASN A 36 50.38 2.42 -13.56
CA ASN A 36 50.26 2.22 -12.14
C ASN A 36 48.93 1.49 -11.89
N ALA A 37 49.00 0.32 -11.23
CA ALA A 37 47.79 -0.49 -11.00
C ALA A 37 46.67 0.28 -10.33
N ASN A 38 47.02 1.36 -9.59
CA ASN A 38 46.10 2.31 -8.98
C ASN A 38 45.37 3.18 -10.02
N GLU A 39 46.05 3.52 -11.14
CA GLU A 39 45.43 4.27 -12.22
C GLU A 39 44.38 3.43 -12.98
N THR A 40 44.58 2.14 -13.08
CA THR A 40 43.57 1.21 -13.64
C THR A 40 42.30 1.19 -12.80
N ASP A 41 42.41 1.19 -11.44
CA ASP A 41 41.26 1.24 -10.54
C ASP A 41 40.51 2.59 -10.67
N ARG A 42 41.25 3.70 -10.73
CA ARG A 42 40.66 5.04 -10.90
C ARG A 42 39.88 5.14 -12.20
N LEU A 43 40.44 4.70 -13.31
CA LEU A 43 39.79 4.70 -14.61
C LEU A 43 38.55 3.81 -14.62
N ALA A 44 38.61 2.65 -13.97
CA ALA A 44 37.44 1.77 -13.86
C ALA A 44 36.27 2.43 -13.11
N LEU A 45 36.55 3.19 -12.05
CA LEU A 45 35.52 3.94 -11.32
C LEU A 45 34.96 5.10 -12.15
N LEU A 46 35.80 5.81 -12.90
CA LEU A 46 35.35 6.90 -13.77
C LEU A 46 34.47 6.36 -14.90
N GLU A 47 34.82 5.22 -15.51
CA GLU A 47 34.01 4.54 -16.50
C GLU A 47 32.71 3.99 -15.91
N PHE A 48 32.71 3.59 -14.64
CA PHE A 48 31.47 3.27 -13.91
C PHE A 48 30.60 4.52 -13.75
N LYS A 49 31.19 5.66 -13.27
CA LYS A 49 30.49 6.92 -13.14
C LYS A 49 29.86 7.39 -14.46
N ASN A 50 30.57 7.26 -15.58
CA ASN A 50 30.09 7.63 -16.92
C ASN A 50 28.84 6.85 -17.37
N ARG A 51 28.58 5.68 -16.76
CA ARG A 51 27.40 4.86 -17.06
C ARG A 51 26.19 5.18 -16.14
N ILE A 52 26.37 6.08 -15.18
CA ILE A 52 25.29 6.57 -14.33
C ILE A 52 24.57 7.67 -15.11
N THR A 53 23.28 7.51 -15.29
CA THR A 53 22.41 8.43 -16.05
C THR A 53 21.69 9.42 -15.14
N ASP A 54 21.52 9.07 -13.86
CA ASP A 54 20.88 9.95 -12.86
C ASP A 54 21.48 9.68 -11.47
N ASP A 55 21.90 10.77 -10.80
CA ASP A 55 22.42 10.77 -9.43
C ASP A 55 21.73 11.87 -8.62
N PRO A 56 20.48 11.64 -8.20
CA PRO A 56 19.66 12.68 -7.57
C PRO A 56 20.17 13.14 -6.20
N LEU A 57 21.07 12.37 -5.58
CA LEU A 57 21.68 12.73 -4.31
C LEU A 57 23.07 13.38 -4.48
N ASN A 58 23.51 13.58 -5.73
CA ASN A 58 24.84 14.10 -6.06
C ASN A 58 26.00 13.35 -5.40
N PHE A 59 25.79 12.06 -5.10
CA PHE A 59 26.72 11.22 -4.36
C PHE A 59 28.06 11.08 -5.09
N LEU A 60 28.03 10.99 -6.42
CA LEU A 60 29.21 10.80 -7.27
C LEU A 60 29.86 12.12 -7.71
N ASN A 61 29.37 13.28 -7.28
CA ASN A 61 29.95 14.58 -7.65
C ASN A 61 31.40 14.74 -7.19
N SER A 62 31.70 14.19 -6.00
CA SER A 62 33.05 14.18 -5.43
C SER A 62 34.04 13.23 -6.12
N TRP A 63 33.56 12.36 -7.02
CA TRP A 63 34.40 11.45 -7.83
C TRP A 63 35.03 12.25 -8.98
N ASN A 64 36.04 13.02 -8.66
CA ASN A 64 36.75 13.89 -9.59
C ASN A 64 38.26 13.89 -9.27
N GLU A 65 39.04 14.69 -9.99
CA GLU A 65 40.50 14.73 -9.87
C GLU A 65 40.99 15.49 -8.63
N SER A 66 40.12 16.22 -7.92
CA SER A 66 40.50 17.02 -6.76
C SER A 66 40.86 16.19 -5.53
N ALA A 67 40.38 14.91 -5.47
CA ALA A 67 40.64 13.98 -4.38
C ALA A 67 41.11 12.62 -4.89
N HIS A 68 42.03 11.99 -4.11
CA HIS A 68 42.43 10.62 -4.43
C HIS A 68 41.19 9.67 -4.36
N PHE A 69 41.07 8.77 -5.32
CA PHE A 69 39.88 7.89 -5.47
C PHE A 69 39.60 7.03 -4.23
N CYS A 70 40.59 6.73 -3.40
CA CYS A 70 40.37 6.04 -2.12
C CYS A 70 39.62 6.88 -1.08
N ASN A 71 39.48 8.19 -1.30
CA ASN A 71 38.70 9.09 -0.45
C ASN A 71 37.30 9.37 -1.04
N TRP A 72 36.97 8.78 -2.19
CA TRP A 72 35.66 8.93 -2.79
C TRP A 72 34.60 8.19 -1.96
N PRO A 73 33.43 8.78 -1.74
CA PRO A 73 32.34 8.14 -1.01
C PRO A 73 32.00 6.77 -1.60
N GLY A 74 31.81 5.78 -0.71
CA GLY A 74 31.50 4.42 -1.12
C GLY A 74 32.70 3.58 -1.56
N VAL A 75 33.89 4.17 -1.69
CA VAL A 75 35.12 3.47 -2.07
C VAL A 75 35.99 3.17 -0.86
N VAL A 76 36.43 1.92 -0.71
CA VAL A 76 37.37 1.52 0.33
C VAL A 76 38.60 0.90 -0.32
N CYS A 77 39.78 1.40 0.03
CA CYS A 77 41.05 0.89 -0.46
C CYS A 77 41.84 0.11 0.62
N SER A 78 42.67 -0.82 0.15
CA SER A 78 43.66 -1.50 0.96
C SER A 78 44.72 -0.51 1.46
N ARG A 79 45.04 -0.51 2.75
CA ARG A 79 46.06 0.35 3.35
C ARG A 79 47.47 0.12 2.74
N ARG A 80 47.81 -1.13 2.38
CA ARG A 80 49.12 -1.52 1.88
C ARG A 80 49.35 -1.23 0.40
N HIS A 81 48.30 -1.44 -0.45
CA HIS A 81 48.46 -1.38 -1.88
C HIS A 81 47.62 -0.27 -2.54
N GLN A 82 46.82 0.45 -1.74
CA GLN A 82 45.89 1.49 -2.22
C GLN A 82 45.05 1.06 -3.43
N ARG A 83 44.74 -0.27 -3.52
CA ARG A 83 43.85 -0.85 -4.49
C ARG A 83 42.45 -0.97 -3.89
N ILE A 84 41.43 -0.80 -4.71
CA ILE A 84 40.03 -0.85 -4.26
C ILE A 84 39.67 -2.25 -3.80
N THR A 85 39.17 -2.34 -2.57
CA THR A 85 38.74 -3.59 -1.95
C THR A 85 37.24 -3.69 -1.75
N SER A 86 36.53 -2.57 -1.60
CA SER A 86 35.07 -2.52 -1.50
C SER A 86 34.52 -1.33 -2.26
N LEU A 87 33.41 -1.54 -2.94
CA LEU A 87 32.58 -0.51 -3.54
C LEU A 87 31.16 -0.70 -2.97
N ASN A 88 30.73 0.25 -2.17
CA ASN A 88 29.41 0.26 -1.53
C ASN A 88 28.64 1.53 -1.89
N LEU A 89 27.64 1.39 -2.75
CA LEU A 89 26.76 2.45 -3.24
C LEU A 89 25.29 2.15 -2.94
N GLN A 90 25.02 1.40 -1.88
CA GLN A 90 23.63 1.06 -1.52
C GLN A 90 22.82 2.31 -1.16
N HIS A 91 21.51 2.31 -1.49
CA HIS A 91 20.55 3.36 -1.14
C HIS A 91 20.87 4.76 -1.71
N GLN A 92 21.63 4.87 -2.78
CA GLN A 92 22.02 6.15 -3.37
C GLN A 92 21.05 6.64 -4.46
N LYS A 93 19.99 5.88 -4.75
CA LYS A 93 19.02 6.18 -5.84
C LYS A 93 19.66 6.36 -7.21
N LEU A 94 20.83 5.79 -7.42
CA LEU A 94 21.55 5.85 -8.69
C LEU A 94 20.78 5.14 -9.78
N THR A 95 20.68 5.77 -10.95
CA THR A 95 20.12 5.18 -12.17
C THR A 95 21.21 5.06 -13.23
N GLY A 96 21.29 3.93 -13.90
CA GLY A 96 22.28 3.71 -14.95
C GLY A 96 22.60 2.24 -15.15
N PHE A 97 23.76 1.98 -15.75
CA PHE A 97 24.21 0.63 -16.10
C PHE A 97 25.48 0.26 -15.34
N LEU A 98 25.57 -1.00 -14.94
CA LEU A 98 26.81 -1.50 -14.36
C LEU A 98 27.88 -1.63 -15.44
N SER A 99 28.96 -0.86 -15.29
CA SER A 99 30.03 -0.83 -16.28
C SER A 99 30.84 -2.12 -16.29
N PRO A 100 31.16 -2.72 -17.47
CA PRO A 100 32.05 -3.86 -17.58
C PRO A 100 33.47 -3.58 -17.00
N TYR A 101 33.90 -2.32 -17.01
CA TYR A 101 35.21 -1.92 -16.43
C TYR A 101 35.35 -2.18 -14.94
N ILE A 102 34.22 -2.43 -14.20
CA ILE A 102 34.27 -2.90 -12.81
C ILE A 102 35.09 -4.20 -12.69
N GLY A 103 35.07 -5.06 -13.72
CA GLY A 103 35.91 -6.26 -13.78
C GLY A 103 37.42 -6.02 -13.73
N ASN A 104 37.89 -4.77 -13.90
CA ASN A 104 39.29 -4.38 -13.75
C ASN A 104 39.71 -4.14 -12.29
N LEU A 105 38.74 -4.04 -11.36
CA LEU A 105 39.00 -3.84 -9.94
C LEU A 105 39.46 -5.16 -9.26
N THR A 106 40.55 -5.73 -9.72
CA THR A 106 41.00 -7.11 -9.40
C THR A 106 41.23 -7.37 -7.91
N PHE A 107 41.30 -6.33 -7.07
CA PHE A 107 41.40 -6.44 -5.61
C PHE A 107 40.04 -6.36 -4.92
N LEU A 108 38.95 -6.13 -5.66
CA LEU A 108 37.62 -5.99 -5.11
C LEU A 108 37.15 -7.32 -4.47
N TYR A 109 36.79 -7.25 -3.20
CA TYR A 109 36.15 -8.38 -2.50
C TYR A 109 34.68 -8.16 -2.19
N GLN A 110 34.21 -6.89 -2.31
CA GLN A 110 32.84 -6.54 -1.99
C GLN A 110 32.28 -5.52 -3.01
N LEU A 111 31.18 -5.87 -3.66
CA LEU A 111 30.41 -4.99 -4.54
C LEU A 111 28.97 -4.97 -4.03
N ILE A 112 28.54 -3.82 -3.49
CA ILE A 112 27.22 -3.59 -2.94
C ILE A 112 26.54 -2.45 -3.66
N LEU A 113 25.48 -2.74 -4.41
CA LEU A 113 24.68 -1.78 -5.16
C LEU A 113 23.18 -1.86 -4.78
N ASP A 114 22.85 -2.46 -3.64
CA ASP A 114 21.48 -2.68 -3.18
C ASP A 114 20.65 -1.40 -3.16
N ASN A 115 19.35 -1.51 -3.50
CA ASN A 115 18.38 -0.43 -3.38
C ASN A 115 18.74 0.82 -4.20
N ASN A 116 18.97 0.62 -5.48
CA ASN A 116 19.17 1.64 -6.50
C ASN A 116 18.21 1.40 -7.70
N SER A 117 18.49 2.04 -8.82
CA SER A 117 17.76 1.85 -10.09
C SER A 117 18.68 1.42 -11.22
N PHE A 118 19.69 0.60 -10.94
CA PHE A 118 20.56 0.05 -11.95
C PHE A 118 19.75 -0.84 -12.91
N MET A 119 20.04 -0.73 -14.20
CA MET A 119 19.34 -1.45 -15.27
C MET A 119 20.32 -2.13 -16.24
N GLY A 120 19.79 -2.92 -17.17
CA GLY A 120 20.55 -3.69 -18.13
C GLY A 120 21.20 -4.94 -17.52
N ILE A 121 22.10 -5.56 -18.26
CA ILE A 121 22.69 -6.84 -17.88
C ILE A 121 23.76 -6.71 -16.79
N ILE A 122 23.93 -7.76 -16.01
CA ILE A 122 25.07 -7.93 -15.12
C ILE A 122 26.29 -8.29 -16.00
N PRO A 123 27.38 -7.50 -16.03
CA PRO A 123 28.51 -7.74 -16.92
C PRO A 123 29.25 -9.05 -16.65
N GLN A 124 29.62 -9.77 -17.70
CA GLN A 124 30.40 -11.01 -17.62
C GLN A 124 31.79 -10.78 -17.04
N GLU A 125 32.34 -9.58 -17.19
CA GLU A 125 33.64 -9.14 -16.71
C GLU A 125 33.75 -9.18 -15.18
N LEU A 126 32.62 -9.25 -14.46
CA LEU A 126 32.64 -9.52 -13.02
C LEU A 126 33.36 -10.83 -12.68
N GLY A 127 33.40 -11.80 -13.60
CA GLY A 127 34.17 -13.05 -13.47
C GLY A 127 35.70 -12.82 -13.32
N ASN A 128 36.22 -11.65 -13.70
CA ASN A 128 37.64 -11.30 -13.48
C ASN A 128 37.97 -11.01 -12.01
N LEU A 129 36.96 -10.76 -11.19
CA LEU A 129 37.11 -10.38 -9.78
C LEU A 129 37.36 -11.61 -8.87
N ARG A 130 38.45 -12.29 -9.06
CA ARG A 130 38.77 -13.55 -8.33
C ARG A 130 38.82 -13.42 -6.82
N ARG A 131 38.88 -12.19 -6.27
CA ARG A 131 38.86 -11.92 -4.83
C ARG A 131 37.47 -11.59 -4.31
N LEU A 132 36.47 -11.46 -5.20
CA LEU A 132 35.10 -11.11 -4.85
C LEU A 132 34.51 -12.18 -3.91
N ARG A 133 33.96 -11.71 -2.78
CA ARG A 133 33.27 -12.54 -1.78
C ARG A 133 31.81 -12.19 -1.64
N PHE A 134 31.46 -10.91 -1.81
CA PHE A 134 30.11 -10.39 -1.61
C PHE A 134 29.66 -9.63 -2.85
N LEU A 135 28.61 -10.13 -3.49
CA LEU A 135 27.96 -9.52 -4.64
C LEU A 135 26.49 -9.26 -4.29
N TRP A 136 26.18 -8.02 -3.97
CA TRP A 136 24.84 -7.60 -3.55
C TRP A 136 24.28 -6.58 -4.54
N LEU A 137 23.27 -6.99 -5.30
CA LEU A 137 22.64 -6.22 -6.37
C LEU A 137 21.10 -6.17 -6.20
N ARG A 138 20.58 -6.48 -5.03
CA ARG A 138 19.13 -6.60 -4.79
C ARG A 138 18.41 -5.26 -4.91
N ASN A 139 17.10 -5.35 -5.26
CA ASN A 139 16.23 -4.20 -5.41
C ASN A 139 16.79 -3.16 -6.39
N ASN A 140 16.91 -3.60 -7.63
CA ASN A 140 17.32 -2.83 -8.79
C ASN A 140 16.43 -3.23 -9.98
N SER A 141 16.82 -2.87 -11.20
CA SER A 141 16.15 -3.21 -12.45
C SER A 141 17.05 -3.98 -13.41
N PHE A 142 18.03 -4.75 -12.88
CA PHE A 142 18.89 -5.59 -13.72
C PHE A 142 18.06 -6.61 -14.51
N ASP A 143 18.37 -6.76 -15.78
CA ASP A 143 17.74 -7.70 -16.69
C ASP A 143 18.75 -8.69 -17.29
N GLY A 144 18.30 -9.52 -18.23
CA GLY A 144 19.16 -10.54 -18.85
C GLY A 144 19.47 -11.71 -17.91
N GLU A 145 20.51 -12.45 -18.22
CA GLU A 145 20.88 -13.68 -17.51
C GLU A 145 21.90 -13.43 -16.39
N ILE A 146 21.91 -14.32 -15.40
CA ILE A 146 22.97 -14.35 -14.39
C ILE A 146 24.25 -14.84 -15.10
N PRO A 147 25.37 -14.09 -15.08
CA PRO A 147 26.56 -14.48 -15.82
C PRO A 147 27.22 -15.76 -15.29
N ALA A 148 27.38 -16.76 -16.14
CA ALA A 148 28.10 -18.01 -15.80
C ALA A 148 29.56 -17.75 -15.38
N ASN A 149 30.16 -16.65 -15.89
CA ASN A 149 31.53 -16.24 -15.59
C ASN A 149 31.76 -15.90 -14.11
N LEU A 150 30.68 -15.64 -13.33
CA LEU A 150 30.77 -15.48 -11.87
C LEU A 150 31.39 -16.69 -11.18
N SER A 151 31.33 -17.88 -11.79
CA SER A 151 31.99 -19.10 -11.30
C SER A 151 33.52 -18.98 -11.22
N ALA A 152 34.14 -18.08 -11.99
CA ALA A 152 35.56 -17.78 -11.91
C ALA A 152 35.94 -17.05 -10.59
N CYS A 153 34.98 -16.42 -9.92
CA CYS A 153 35.15 -15.77 -8.61
C CYS A 153 35.12 -16.83 -7.49
N SER A 154 36.11 -17.70 -7.45
CA SER A 154 36.19 -18.87 -6.53
C SER A 154 36.15 -18.52 -5.03
N ASN A 155 36.21 -17.26 -4.67
CA ASN A 155 36.10 -16.77 -3.30
C ASN A 155 34.71 -16.25 -2.94
N LEU A 156 33.71 -16.30 -3.86
CA LEU A 156 32.34 -15.88 -3.58
C LEU A 156 31.75 -16.66 -2.40
N VAL A 157 31.18 -15.89 -1.47
CA VAL A 157 30.50 -16.35 -0.26
C VAL A 157 29.02 -16.03 -0.37
N GLU A 158 28.67 -14.83 -0.84
CA GLU A 158 27.28 -14.41 -0.97
C GLU A 158 26.98 -13.79 -2.33
N ILE A 159 25.86 -14.22 -2.92
CA ILE A 159 25.26 -13.67 -4.13
C ILE A 159 23.82 -13.29 -3.82
N ARG A 160 23.51 -11.98 -3.83
CA ARG A 160 22.18 -11.45 -3.54
C ARG A 160 21.66 -10.65 -4.73
N LEU A 161 20.67 -11.23 -5.43
CA LEU A 161 20.10 -10.70 -6.67
C LEU A 161 18.58 -10.48 -6.61
N SER A 162 17.99 -10.51 -5.40
CA SER A 162 16.55 -10.43 -5.18
C SER A 162 15.95 -9.13 -5.74
N TRP A 163 14.68 -9.19 -6.19
CA TRP A 163 13.96 -8.01 -6.67
C TRP A 163 14.68 -7.32 -7.83
N ASN A 164 14.77 -8.01 -8.95
CA ASN A 164 15.28 -7.53 -10.23
C ASN A 164 14.37 -8.05 -11.37
N ASN A 165 14.81 -7.86 -12.61
CA ASN A 165 14.11 -8.37 -13.79
C ASN A 165 14.94 -9.46 -14.50
N LEU A 166 15.81 -10.16 -13.76
CA LEU A 166 16.70 -11.19 -14.30
C LEU A 166 15.91 -12.35 -14.92
N SER A 167 16.37 -12.84 -16.04
CA SER A 167 15.75 -13.87 -16.85
C SER A 167 16.74 -15.00 -17.19
N GLY A 168 16.35 -15.92 -18.08
CA GLY A 168 17.22 -17.02 -18.47
C GLY A 168 17.31 -18.11 -17.41
N LYS A 169 18.25 -19.03 -17.56
CA LYS A 169 18.45 -20.21 -16.69
C LYS A 169 19.47 -19.94 -15.59
N LEU A 170 19.38 -20.70 -14.53
CA LEU A 170 20.42 -20.72 -13.50
C LEU A 170 21.71 -21.32 -14.10
N PRO A 171 22.88 -20.63 -14.04
CA PRO A 171 24.12 -21.13 -14.55
C PRO A 171 24.60 -22.37 -13.78
N THR A 172 24.88 -23.46 -14.51
CA THR A 172 25.38 -24.72 -13.94
C THR A 172 26.74 -24.55 -13.28
N GLU A 173 27.53 -23.58 -13.75
CA GLU A 173 28.90 -23.30 -13.31
C GLU A 173 28.93 -22.77 -11.87
N LEU A 174 27.86 -22.11 -11.42
CA LEU A 174 27.79 -21.57 -10.04
C LEU A 174 27.83 -22.67 -8.96
N GLY A 175 27.42 -23.89 -9.31
CA GLY A 175 27.52 -25.04 -8.42
C GLY A 175 28.97 -25.48 -8.13
N SER A 176 29.98 -24.97 -8.84
CA SER A 176 31.39 -25.21 -8.57
C SER A 176 31.99 -24.32 -7.47
N LEU A 177 31.23 -23.33 -6.99
CA LEU A 177 31.69 -22.38 -5.97
C LEU A 177 31.68 -23.00 -4.57
N SER A 178 32.77 -23.66 -4.21
CA SER A 178 32.90 -24.41 -2.94
C SER A 178 32.80 -23.56 -1.67
N LYS A 179 32.98 -22.24 -1.75
CA LYS A 179 32.88 -21.30 -0.61
C LYS A 179 31.52 -20.58 -0.54
N LEU A 180 30.64 -20.81 -1.51
CA LEU A 180 29.35 -20.16 -1.57
C LEU A 180 28.46 -20.61 -0.41
N GLN A 181 28.09 -19.69 0.47
CA GLN A 181 27.22 -19.91 1.61
C GLN A 181 25.78 -19.48 1.32
N LEU A 182 25.63 -18.37 0.60
CA LEU A 182 24.33 -17.80 0.31
C LEU A 182 24.19 -17.45 -1.16
N ILE A 183 23.14 -17.98 -1.79
CA ILE A 183 22.68 -17.53 -3.10
C ILE A 183 21.18 -17.30 -3.08
N GLN A 184 20.77 -16.10 -3.46
CA GLN A 184 19.37 -15.74 -3.53
C GLN A 184 19.06 -14.79 -4.67
N ALA A 185 17.97 -15.11 -5.38
CA ALA A 185 17.39 -14.27 -6.42
C ALA A 185 15.85 -14.33 -6.43
N PRO A 186 15.16 -14.24 -5.28
CA PRO A 186 13.70 -14.20 -5.28
C PRO A 186 13.19 -12.96 -6.02
N ARG A 187 11.97 -13.10 -6.57
CA ARG A 187 11.28 -12.05 -7.34
C ARG A 187 12.11 -11.59 -8.53
N ASN A 188 12.26 -12.51 -9.48
CA ASN A 188 12.87 -12.32 -10.79
C ASN A 188 12.04 -13.08 -11.86
N ASN A 189 12.56 -13.20 -13.07
CA ASN A 189 11.91 -13.93 -14.17
C ASN A 189 12.71 -15.16 -14.61
N LEU A 190 13.47 -15.77 -13.68
CA LEU A 190 14.31 -16.93 -13.97
C LEU A 190 13.49 -18.15 -14.40
N VAL A 191 13.98 -18.88 -15.40
CA VAL A 191 13.31 -20.02 -16.01
C VAL A 191 14.20 -21.28 -16.01
N GLY A 192 13.64 -22.41 -16.44
CA GLY A 192 14.37 -23.67 -16.55
C GLY A 192 14.52 -24.40 -15.22
N GLU A 193 15.36 -25.42 -15.20
CA GLU A 193 15.53 -26.30 -14.06
C GLU A 193 16.60 -25.80 -13.08
N ILE A 194 16.52 -26.22 -11.83
CA ILE A 194 17.60 -26.03 -10.85
C ILE A 194 18.74 -26.99 -11.22
N PRO A 195 19.95 -26.49 -11.55
CA PRO A 195 21.07 -27.35 -11.93
C PRO A 195 21.50 -28.29 -10.79
N SER A 196 21.74 -29.55 -11.15
CA SER A 196 22.20 -30.57 -10.17
C SER A 196 23.58 -30.24 -9.59
N SER A 197 24.38 -29.44 -10.28
CA SER A 197 25.69 -28.97 -9.82
C SER A 197 25.66 -28.21 -8.49
N PHE A 198 24.54 -27.54 -8.14
CA PHE A 198 24.41 -26.90 -6.84
C PHE A 198 24.52 -27.87 -5.66
N GLY A 199 24.24 -29.16 -5.85
CA GLY A 199 24.52 -30.20 -4.85
C GLY A 199 25.99 -30.36 -4.50
N ASN A 200 26.93 -29.81 -5.30
CA ASN A 200 28.35 -29.82 -5.04
C ASN A 200 28.86 -28.62 -4.21
N ALA A 201 28.00 -27.60 -4.01
CA ALA A 201 28.35 -26.40 -3.25
C ALA A 201 28.31 -26.68 -1.72
N SER A 202 29.29 -27.45 -1.22
CA SER A 202 29.30 -28.02 0.13
C SER A 202 29.26 -27.01 1.29
N SER A 203 29.54 -25.73 1.03
CA SER A 203 29.44 -24.64 2.02
C SER A 203 28.10 -23.96 2.04
N LEU A 204 27.14 -24.36 1.17
CA LEU A 204 25.88 -23.68 0.99
C LEU A 204 24.99 -23.81 2.24
N GLU A 205 24.57 -22.68 2.77
CA GLU A 205 23.73 -22.53 3.96
C GLU A 205 22.33 -21.99 3.56
N PHE A 206 22.26 -21.10 2.56
CA PHE A 206 21.04 -20.46 2.14
C PHE A 206 20.85 -20.55 0.62
N PHE A 207 19.73 -21.17 0.18
CA PHE A 207 19.33 -21.30 -1.22
C PHE A 207 17.92 -20.74 -1.41
N GLY A 208 17.81 -19.56 -2.07
CA GLY A 208 16.54 -18.84 -2.18
C GLY A 208 16.23 -18.34 -3.59
N PHE A 209 15.17 -18.89 -4.22
CA PHE A 209 14.71 -18.49 -5.56
C PHE A 209 13.18 -18.39 -5.65
N SER A 210 12.53 -17.99 -4.57
CA SER A 210 11.08 -17.81 -4.53
C SER A 210 10.59 -16.78 -5.55
N SER A 211 9.33 -16.90 -5.98
CA SER A 211 8.69 -15.97 -6.94
C SER A 211 9.50 -15.82 -8.24
N ASN A 212 9.67 -16.95 -8.93
CA ASN A 212 10.30 -17.07 -10.25
C ASN A 212 9.46 -17.95 -11.19
N ARG A 213 10.02 -18.43 -12.27
CA ARG A 213 9.37 -19.32 -13.24
C ARG A 213 10.15 -20.63 -13.42
N LEU A 214 10.83 -21.08 -12.35
CA LEU A 214 11.65 -22.29 -12.38
C LEU A 214 10.76 -23.52 -12.59
N THR A 215 11.26 -24.50 -13.34
CA THR A 215 10.56 -25.74 -13.72
C THR A 215 11.39 -26.96 -13.35
N GLY A 216 10.86 -28.15 -13.63
CA GLY A 216 11.59 -29.41 -13.39
C GLY A 216 11.63 -29.78 -11.91
N ARG A 217 12.62 -30.59 -11.53
CA ARG A 217 12.74 -31.19 -10.20
C ARG A 217 13.75 -30.47 -9.33
N ILE A 218 13.57 -30.56 -8.03
CA ILE A 218 14.63 -30.21 -7.06
C ILE A 218 15.66 -31.34 -7.11
N PRO A 219 16.96 -31.05 -7.34
CA PRO A 219 17.98 -32.06 -7.48
C PRO A 219 18.21 -32.90 -6.19
N ASN A 220 18.33 -34.24 -6.32
CA ASN A 220 18.61 -35.10 -5.18
C ASN A 220 19.94 -34.79 -4.48
N GLY A 221 20.91 -34.20 -5.19
CA GLY A 221 22.19 -33.76 -4.67
C GLY A 221 22.11 -32.73 -3.53
N PHE A 222 20.95 -32.03 -3.38
CA PHE A 222 20.74 -31.13 -2.25
C PHE A 222 20.81 -31.86 -0.89
N GLY A 223 20.46 -33.15 -0.84
CA GLY A 223 20.62 -33.99 0.36
C GLY A 223 22.07 -34.23 0.82
N GLN A 224 23.08 -33.74 0.08
CA GLN A 224 24.49 -33.81 0.46
C GLN A 224 24.99 -32.49 1.07
N LEU A 225 24.16 -31.43 1.09
CA LEU A 225 24.50 -30.10 1.59
C LEU A 225 24.34 -30.00 3.10
N ASN A 226 25.29 -30.63 3.84
CA ASN A 226 25.21 -30.79 5.31
C ASN A 226 25.23 -29.46 6.10
N ARG A 227 25.42 -28.31 5.43
CA ARG A 227 25.35 -26.95 6.03
C ARG A 227 24.10 -26.21 5.67
N LEU A 228 23.25 -26.78 4.78
CA LEU A 228 22.06 -26.11 4.31
C LEU A 228 21.07 -25.90 5.46
N GLU A 229 20.77 -24.64 5.76
CA GLU A 229 19.84 -24.22 6.81
C GLU A 229 18.50 -23.77 6.23
N TYR A 230 18.53 -23.15 5.06
CA TYR A 230 17.37 -22.56 4.42
C TYR A 230 17.24 -22.96 2.96
N ILE A 231 16.06 -23.47 2.59
CA ILE A 231 15.65 -23.70 1.21
C ILE A 231 14.33 -22.97 0.93
N GLY A 232 14.36 -21.95 0.05
CA GLY A 232 13.20 -21.12 -0.31
C GLY A 232 12.96 -21.13 -1.81
N LEU A 233 11.90 -21.80 -2.25
CA LEU A 233 11.54 -22.00 -3.67
C LEU A 233 10.06 -21.75 -3.94
N SER A 234 9.37 -21.01 -3.06
CA SER A 234 7.93 -20.73 -3.21
C SER A 234 7.60 -20.03 -4.53
N GLU A 235 6.34 -20.13 -4.95
CA GLU A 235 5.84 -19.45 -6.13
C GLU A 235 6.70 -19.71 -7.38
N ASN A 236 6.82 -20.99 -7.75
CA ASN A 236 7.51 -21.45 -8.95
C ASN A 236 6.64 -22.49 -9.70
N ARG A 237 7.22 -23.15 -10.68
CA ARG A 237 6.58 -24.25 -11.43
C ARG A 237 7.34 -25.56 -11.28
N LEU A 238 7.96 -25.74 -10.11
CA LEU A 238 8.72 -26.95 -9.79
C LEU A 238 7.78 -28.14 -9.65
N SER A 239 8.20 -29.29 -10.14
CA SER A 239 7.39 -30.49 -10.21
C SER A 239 8.17 -31.75 -9.83
N GLY A 240 7.49 -32.89 -9.80
CA GLY A 240 8.09 -34.15 -9.41
C GLY A 240 8.28 -34.29 -7.91
N PHE A 241 9.02 -35.31 -7.50
CA PHE A 241 9.18 -35.65 -6.08
C PHE A 241 10.12 -34.67 -5.37
N PHE A 242 9.68 -34.16 -4.22
CA PHE A 242 10.57 -33.48 -3.28
C PHE A 242 11.61 -34.49 -2.77
N PRO A 243 12.94 -34.18 -2.84
CA PRO A 243 13.97 -35.14 -2.49
C PRO A 243 13.90 -35.57 -1.04
N PRO A 244 13.63 -36.87 -0.73
CA PRO A 244 13.57 -37.36 0.65
C PRO A 244 14.87 -37.16 1.41
N THR A 245 15.99 -37.08 0.70
CA THR A 245 17.33 -36.87 1.27
C THR A 245 17.48 -35.52 1.96
N ILE A 246 16.70 -34.50 1.56
CA ILE A 246 16.69 -33.21 2.24
C ILE A 246 16.15 -33.32 3.66
N PHE A 247 15.20 -34.22 3.90
CA PHE A 247 14.68 -34.48 5.24
C PHE A 247 15.68 -35.20 6.19
N ASN A 248 16.90 -35.53 5.72
CA ASN A 248 17.99 -36.07 6.53
C ASN A 248 19.04 -35.00 6.92
N LEU A 249 18.87 -33.74 6.50
CA LEU A 249 19.81 -32.66 6.78
C LEU A 249 19.53 -32.06 8.16
N SER A 250 20.25 -32.49 9.19
CA SER A 250 20.04 -31.97 10.56
C SER A 250 20.33 -30.49 10.75
N SER A 251 20.98 -29.83 9.79
CA SER A 251 21.22 -28.39 9.75
C SER A 251 19.99 -27.57 9.35
N ILE A 252 19.03 -28.16 8.64
CA ILE A 252 17.87 -27.46 8.12
C ILE A 252 17.01 -26.86 9.25
N THR A 253 16.77 -25.57 9.14
CA THR A 253 15.85 -24.81 10.00
C THR A 253 14.59 -24.43 9.26
N THR A 254 14.66 -24.24 7.94
CA THR A 254 13.56 -23.72 7.13
C THR A 254 13.46 -24.45 5.79
N ILE A 255 12.27 -25.03 5.55
CA ILE A 255 11.84 -25.53 4.23
C ILE A 255 10.65 -24.67 3.80
N PHE A 256 10.84 -23.86 2.75
CA PHE A 256 9.82 -22.95 2.26
C PHE A 256 9.61 -23.12 0.75
N VAL A 257 8.68 -23.99 0.36
CA VAL A 257 8.43 -24.38 -1.03
C VAL A 257 6.95 -24.32 -1.45
N PRO A 258 6.10 -23.44 -0.84
CA PRO A 258 4.69 -23.38 -1.22
C PRO A 258 4.50 -22.94 -2.66
N MET A 259 3.27 -23.14 -3.18
CA MET A 259 2.84 -22.73 -4.52
C MET A 259 3.73 -23.31 -5.61
N ASN A 260 3.76 -24.65 -5.70
CA ASN A 260 4.48 -25.41 -6.72
C ASN A 260 3.66 -26.65 -7.15
N GLN A 261 4.26 -27.57 -7.88
CA GLN A 261 3.65 -28.84 -8.29
C GLN A 261 4.44 -30.03 -7.73
N LEU A 262 5.03 -29.85 -6.55
CA LEU A 262 5.87 -30.85 -5.90
C LEU A 262 5.02 -32.00 -5.36
N GLN A 263 5.55 -33.21 -5.48
CA GLN A 263 4.91 -34.44 -5.09
C GLN A 263 5.75 -35.18 -4.02
N GLY A 264 5.17 -36.16 -3.39
CA GLY A 264 5.87 -37.03 -2.44
C GLY A 264 5.07 -37.22 -1.18
N THR A 265 5.73 -37.84 -0.19
CA THR A 265 5.20 -38.05 1.15
C THR A 265 6.17 -37.46 2.18
N LEU A 266 5.65 -37.06 3.32
CA LEU A 266 6.50 -36.72 4.47
C LEU A 266 7.04 -38.02 5.04
N PRO A 267 8.38 -38.21 5.15
CA PRO A 267 8.93 -39.47 5.63
C PRO A 267 8.66 -39.68 7.12
N SER A 268 8.44 -40.92 7.50
CA SER A 268 8.10 -41.31 8.89
C SER A 268 9.15 -40.90 9.93
N TYR A 269 10.36 -40.58 9.52
CA TYR A 269 11.50 -40.23 10.37
C TYR A 269 11.76 -38.71 10.46
N ILE A 270 10.99 -37.88 9.78
CA ILE A 270 11.22 -36.40 9.63
C ILE A 270 11.48 -35.69 10.97
N GLY A 271 10.73 -36.02 12.01
CA GLY A 271 10.87 -35.40 13.32
C GLY A 271 12.12 -35.85 14.10
N ASN A 272 12.80 -36.96 13.68
CA ASN A 272 14.00 -37.45 14.29
C ASN A 272 15.27 -36.91 13.60
N THR A 273 15.16 -36.58 12.32
CA THR A 273 16.29 -36.18 11.48
C THR A 273 16.44 -34.68 11.35
N LEU A 274 15.39 -33.90 11.62
CA LEU A 274 15.38 -32.45 11.52
C LEU A 274 15.15 -31.74 12.87
N PRO A 275 16.01 -31.94 13.88
CA PRO A 275 15.77 -31.42 15.24
C PRO A 275 15.74 -29.89 15.31
N ASN A 276 16.30 -29.22 14.32
CA ASN A 276 16.41 -27.77 14.26
C ASN A 276 15.30 -27.11 13.41
N LEU A 277 14.38 -27.90 12.85
CA LEU A 277 13.33 -27.37 11.98
C LEU A 277 12.42 -26.41 12.75
N TYR A 278 12.42 -25.18 12.30
CA TYR A 278 11.65 -24.06 12.82
C TYR A 278 10.43 -23.77 11.94
N TYR A 279 10.61 -23.86 10.62
CA TYR A 279 9.60 -23.54 9.64
C TYR A 279 9.46 -24.64 8.59
N LEU A 280 8.27 -25.23 8.48
CA LEU A 280 7.91 -26.16 7.41
C LEU A 280 6.73 -25.60 6.62
N GLY A 281 6.99 -25.08 5.41
CA GLY A 281 6.00 -24.58 4.48
C GLY A 281 6.05 -25.33 3.16
N ILE A 282 5.06 -26.20 2.94
CA ILE A 282 4.86 -26.97 1.71
C ILE A 282 3.47 -26.74 1.11
N SER A 283 2.78 -25.66 1.52
CA SER A 283 1.42 -25.34 1.10
C SER A 283 1.25 -25.31 -0.43
N GLU A 284 0.03 -25.56 -0.89
CA GLU A 284 -0.32 -25.49 -2.32
C GLU A 284 0.64 -26.29 -3.21
N ASN A 285 0.71 -27.61 -2.95
CA ASN A 285 1.50 -28.57 -3.70
C ASN A 285 0.69 -29.87 -3.94
N GLN A 286 1.33 -30.97 -4.22
CA GLN A 286 0.70 -32.26 -4.48
C GLN A 286 1.22 -33.37 -3.56
N PHE A 287 1.58 -33.01 -2.32
CA PHE A 287 2.02 -33.99 -1.33
C PHE A 287 0.87 -34.94 -0.94
N THR A 288 1.19 -36.21 -0.73
CA THR A 288 0.24 -37.28 -0.42
C THR A 288 0.65 -38.06 0.82
N GLY A 289 -0.17 -39.02 1.23
CA GLY A 289 0.11 -39.89 2.38
C GLY A 289 -0.26 -39.24 3.71
N THR A 290 0.15 -39.81 4.79
CA THR A 290 -0.20 -39.38 6.15
C THR A 290 0.85 -38.43 6.73
N ILE A 291 0.42 -37.58 7.66
CA ILE A 291 1.32 -36.74 8.46
C ILE A 291 2.03 -37.66 9.48
N PRO A 292 3.37 -37.75 9.47
CA PRO A 292 4.09 -38.68 10.32
C PRO A 292 3.98 -38.37 11.81
N VAL A 293 3.81 -39.37 12.64
CA VAL A 293 3.79 -39.23 14.10
C VAL A 293 5.07 -38.61 14.65
N SER A 294 6.23 -38.86 14.01
CA SER A 294 7.52 -38.28 14.41
C SER A 294 7.55 -36.75 14.33
N LEU A 295 6.62 -36.12 13.59
CA LEU A 295 6.51 -34.64 13.53
C LEU A 295 6.33 -34.04 14.94
N SER A 296 5.72 -34.78 15.86
CA SER A 296 5.59 -34.40 17.27
C SER A 296 6.92 -34.24 18.03
N ASN A 297 8.03 -34.76 17.49
CA ASN A 297 9.36 -34.65 18.09
C ASN A 297 10.06 -33.30 17.75
N LEU A 298 9.49 -32.50 16.85
CA LEU A 298 10.03 -31.23 16.44
C LEU A 298 9.75 -30.12 17.49
N SER A 299 10.55 -30.11 18.56
CA SER A 299 10.38 -29.15 19.66
C SER A 299 10.67 -27.67 19.27
N ASN A 300 11.39 -27.43 18.17
CA ASN A 300 11.70 -26.13 17.65
C ASN A 300 10.68 -25.60 16.62
N LEU A 301 9.73 -26.43 16.19
CA LEU A 301 8.76 -26.07 15.17
C LEU A 301 7.85 -24.96 15.67
N GLU A 302 7.87 -23.83 14.96
CA GLU A 302 7.04 -22.65 15.24
C GLU A 302 5.98 -22.45 14.15
N PHE A 303 6.30 -22.75 12.90
CA PHE A 303 5.42 -22.59 11.76
C PHE A 303 5.26 -23.89 10.99
N LEU A 304 4.02 -24.37 10.90
CA LEU A 304 3.66 -25.54 10.10
C LEU A 304 2.55 -25.17 9.12
N PHE A 305 2.91 -25.02 7.85
CA PHE A 305 2.00 -24.73 6.74
C PHE A 305 2.07 -25.85 5.73
N ILE A 306 1.06 -26.70 5.72
CA ILE A 306 0.95 -27.87 4.83
C ILE A 306 -0.40 -27.92 4.11
N ASP A 307 -1.10 -26.79 4.14
CA ASP A 307 -2.39 -26.59 3.50
C ASP A 307 -2.33 -26.75 1.97
N GLY A 308 -3.49 -26.99 1.35
CA GLY A 308 -3.59 -27.10 -0.12
C GLY A 308 -2.80 -28.27 -0.70
N ASN A 309 -2.87 -29.46 -0.07
CA ASN A 309 -2.21 -30.68 -0.51
C ASN A 309 -3.22 -31.85 -0.62
N LYS A 310 -2.74 -33.07 -0.73
CA LYS A 310 -3.54 -34.30 -0.80
C LYS A 310 -3.20 -35.25 0.37
N LEU A 311 -2.91 -34.65 1.52
CA LEU A 311 -2.58 -35.43 2.73
C LEU A 311 -3.82 -36.10 3.30
N THR A 312 -3.67 -37.28 3.89
CA THR A 312 -4.76 -38.13 4.37
C THR A 312 -4.50 -38.62 5.78
N GLY A 313 -5.50 -39.25 6.38
CA GLY A 313 -5.40 -39.89 7.70
C GLY A 313 -5.56 -38.90 8.86
N ASN A 314 -5.26 -39.39 10.06
CA ASN A 314 -5.48 -38.59 11.27
C ASN A 314 -4.28 -37.72 11.61
N MET A 315 -4.54 -36.61 12.32
CA MET A 315 -3.50 -35.74 12.83
C MET A 315 -2.69 -36.40 13.96
N PRO A 316 -1.35 -36.28 13.93
CA PRO A 316 -0.53 -36.74 15.06
C PRO A 316 -0.68 -35.83 16.29
N SER A 317 -0.19 -36.30 17.42
CA SER A 317 -0.08 -35.46 18.63
C SER A 317 1.01 -34.40 18.45
N PHE A 318 0.79 -33.20 19.02
CA PHE A 318 1.76 -32.12 19.07
C PHE A 318 2.28 -31.81 20.49
N MET A 319 2.28 -32.80 21.35
CA MET A 319 2.57 -32.63 22.78
C MET A 319 3.92 -31.98 23.08
N ASN A 320 4.92 -32.15 22.22
CA ASN A 320 6.28 -31.60 22.39
C ASN A 320 6.48 -30.25 21.64
N SER A 321 5.49 -29.81 20.86
CA SER A 321 5.61 -28.59 20.02
C SER A 321 5.23 -27.33 20.78
N HIS A 322 5.90 -27.05 21.91
CA HIS A 322 5.60 -25.88 22.77
C HIS A 322 5.77 -24.53 22.11
N LYS A 323 6.61 -24.43 21.07
CA LYS A 323 6.90 -23.21 20.33
C LYS A 323 5.91 -22.94 19.21
N LEU A 324 5.03 -23.89 18.88
CA LEU A 324 4.14 -23.78 17.74
C LEU A 324 3.27 -22.52 17.86
N SER A 325 3.39 -21.64 16.88
CA SER A 325 2.71 -20.37 16.80
C SER A 325 1.62 -20.36 15.71
N LYS A 326 1.90 -21.01 14.58
CA LYS A 326 0.94 -21.14 13.49
C LYS A 326 0.88 -22.56 12.97
N LEU A 327 -0.32 -23.06 12.86
CA LEU A 327 -0.65 -24.37 12.30
C LEU A 327 -1.72 -24.19 11.22
N ASP A 328 -1.39 -24.42 9.97
CA ASP A 328 -2.35 -24.49 8.87
C ASP A 328 -2.22 -25.81 8.12
N ILE A 329 -3.30 -26.60 8.18
CA ILE A 329 -3.44 -27.90 7.53
C ILE A 329 -4.67 -27.92 6.61
N SER A 330 -5.19 -26.74 6.30
CA SER A 330 -6.42 -26.58 5.51
C SER A 330 -6.31 -27.21 4.11
N SER A 331 -7.44 -27.47 3.48
CA SER A 331 -7.50 -27.95 2.08
C SER A 331 -6.66 -29.20 1.83
N ASN A 332 -6.94 -30.24 2.60
CA ASN A 332 -6.37 -31.58 2.49
C ASN A 332 -7.51 -32.62 2.54
N HIS A 333 -7.17 -33.88 2.80
CA HIS A 333 -8.12 -34.98 3.00
C HIS A 333 -7.94 -35.63 4.37
N LEU A 334 -7.62 -34.82 5.39
CA LEU A 334 -7.37 -35.25 6.75
C LEU A 334 -8.69 -35.52 7.49
N GLY A 335 -8.63 -36.45 8.45
CA GLY A 335 -9.82 -36.90 9.17
C GLY A 335 -10.59 -38.03 8.45
N SER A 336 -11.56 -38.59 9.12
CA SER A 336 -12.40 -39.71 8.67
C SER A 336 -13.91 -39.40 8.78
N GLY A 337 -14.29 -38.23 9.24
CA GLY A 337 -15.68 -37.87 9.57
C GLY A 337 -16.11 -38.35 10.97
N GLU A 338 -15.19 -38.90 11.75
CA GLU A 338 -15.47 -39.51 13.03
C GLU A 338 -15.31 -38.57 14.22
N SER A 339 -15.94 -38.88 15.34
CA SER A 339 -15.87 -38.07 16.55
C SER A 339 -14.47 -38.00 17.19
N THR A 340 -13.54 -38.85 16.77
CA THR A 340 -12.17 -38.93 17.25
C THR A 340 -11.18 -38.09 16.49
N ASP A 341 -11.57 -37.49 15.37
CA ASP A 341 -10.67 -36.77 14.49
C ASP A 341 -9.98 -35.57 15.16
N LEU A 342 -10.68 -34.87 16.06
CA LEU A 342 -10.18 -33.70 16.78
C LEU A 342 -9.44 -34.04 18.11
N ILE A 343 -9.11 -35.29 18.39
CA ILE A 343 -8.39 -35.67 19.63
C ILE A 343 -7.04 -34.98 19.73
N PHE A 344 -6.36 -34.72 18.60
CA PHE A 344 -5.06 -34.05 18.56
C PHE A 344 -5.10 -32.62 19.15
N ILE A 345 -6.25 -31.96 19.16
CA ILE A 345 -6.43 -30.62 19.76
C ILE A 345 -6.02 -30.61 21.25
N SER A 346 -6.20 -31.74 21.95
CA SER A 346 -5.78 -31.85 23.35
C SER A 346 -4.27 -31.71 23.52
N SER A 347 -3.49 -32.09 22.52
CA SER A 347 -2.02 -31.96 22.55
C SER A 347 -1.56 -30.54 22.23
N LEU A 348 -2.34 -29.75 21.50
CA LEU A 348 -2.04 -28.35 21.19
C LEU A 348 -2.21 -27.42 22.39
N THR A 349 -2.81 -27.87 23.49
CA THR A 349 -2.95 -27.05 24.72
C THR A 349 -1.59 -26.67 25.32
N ASN A 350 -0.51 -27.41 24.98
CA ASN A 350 0.86 -27.09 25.37
C ASN A 350 1.50 -25.97 24.50
N ALA A 351 0.93 -25.64 23.34
CA ALA A 351 1.41 -24.61 22.45
C ALA A 351 0.90 -23.22 22.90
N SER A 352 1.46 -22.68 24.00
CA SER A 352 1.03 -21.42 24.63
C SER A 352 1.23 -20.19 23.74
N ASN A 353 1.95 -20.31 22.62
CA ASN A 353 2.18 -19.27 21.65
C ASN A 353 1.31 -19.41 20.39
N LEU A 354 0.37 -20.35 20.36
CA LEU A 354 -0.48 -20.54 19.18
C LEU A 354 -1.34 -19.31 18.93
N VAL A 355 -1.17 -18.73 17.74
CA VAL A 355 -1.84 -17.51 17.27
C VAL A 355 -2.86 -17.84 16.17
N GLU A 356 -2.60 -18.85 15.37
CA GLU A 356 -3.41 -19.17 14.19
C GLU A 356 -3.59 -20.70 14.07
N LEU A 357 -4.85 -21.13 13.86
CA LEU A 357 -5.23 -22.52 13.70
C LEU A 357 -6.15 -22.67 12.49
N GLY A 358 -5.61 -23.24 11.40
CA GLY A 358 -6.30 -23.50 10.14
C GLY A 358 -6.55 -25.00 9.95
N LEU A 359 -7.82 -25.40 9.90
CA LEU A 359 -8.28 -26.78 9.71
C LEU A 359 -9.27 -26.90 8.54
N SER A 360 -9.56 -25.81 7.84
CA SER A 360 -10.62 -25.74 6.83
C SER A 360 -10.41 -26.71 5.66
N GLY A 361 -11.51 -27.14 5.00
CA GLY A 361 -11.40 -27.96 3.79
C GLY A 361 -10.78 -29.32 4.01
N ASN A 362 -11.23 -30.05 5.02
CA ASN A 362 -10.82 -31.41 5.36
C ASN A 362 -12.04 -32.30 5.62
N ASN A 363 -11.82 -33.49 6.15
CA ASN A 363 -12.88 -34.47 6.50
C ASN A 363 -13.03 -34.63 8.02
N PHE A 364 -12.72 -33.58 8.81
CA PHE A 364 -12.83 -33.68 10.27
C PHE A 364 -14.27 -33.76 10.73
N GLY A 365 -14.62 -34.76 11.52
CA GLY A 365 -15.93 -34.95 12.09
C GLY A 365 -16.02 -34.76 13.60
N GLY A 366 -17.21 -35.01 14.15
CA GLY A 366 -17.46 -34.88 15.57
C GLY A 366 -17.80 -33.47 16.04
N VAL A 367 -17.67 -33.23 17.33
CA VAL A 367 -17.94 -31.95 17.97
C VAL A 367 -16.67 -31.26 18.42
N LEU A 368 -16.69 -29.94 18.56
CA LEU A 368 -15.56 -29.21 19.13
C LEU A 368 -15.27 -29.71 20.55
N PRO A 369 -14.09 -30.33 20.80
CA PRO A 369 -13.79 -30.92 22.08
C PRO A 369 -13.60 -29.84 23.17
N LYS A 370 -13.88 -30.18 24.44
CA LYS A 370 -13.68 -29.24 25.58
C LYS A 370 -12.24 -28.73 25.69
N SER A 371 -11.25 -29.54 25.27
CA SER A 371 -9.84 -29.15 25.21
C SER A 371 -9.57 -27.97 24.29
N PHE A 372 -10.42 -27.75 23.28
CA PHE A 372 -10.33 -26.56 22.42
C PHE A 372 -10.35 -25.26 23.23
N GLY A 373 -11.21 -25.17 24.25
CA GLY A 373 -11.29 -24.00 25.15
C GLY A 373 -10.08 -23.83 26.09
N ASN A 374 -9.06 -24.70 25.99
CA ASN A 374 -7.79 -24.62 26.72
C ASN A 374 -6.60 -24.31 25.80
N LEU A 375 -6.85 -24.02 24.53
CA LEU A 375 -5.82 -23.54 23.61
C LEU A 375 -5.31 -22.16 24.04
N SER A 376 -4.27 -21.69 23.37
CA SER A 376 -3.65 -20.39 23.64
C SER A 376 -4.66 -19.24 23.55
N THR A 377 -4.72 -18.38 24.55
CA THR A 377 -5.51 -17.14 24.53
C THR A 377 -4.97 -16.08 23.57
N LYS A 378 -3.80 -16.34 22.95
CA LYS A 378 -3.21 -15.49 21.89
C LYS A 378 -3.82 -15.75 20.50
N LEU A 379 -4.72 -16.74 20.38
CA LEU A 379 -5.36 -17.04 19.10
C LEU A 379 -6.05 -15.80 18.54
N THR A 380 -5.69 -15.48 17.29
CA THR A 380 -6.30 -14.43 16.48
C THR A 380 -7.18 -14.98 15.36
N GLY A 381 -6.95 -16.24 14.94
CA GLY A 381 -7.70 -16.91 13.88
C GLY A 381 -8.02 -18.35 14.22
N ILE A 382 -9.29 -18.72 14.02
CA ILE A 382 -9.80 -20.09 14.06
C ILE A 382 -10.57 -20.31 12.77
N THR A 383 -10.02 -21.17 11.88
CA THR A 383 -10.70 -21.51 10.63
C THR A 383 -10.91 -23.03 10.55
N VAL A 384 -12.18 -23.43 10.54
CA VAL A 384 -12.60 -24.86 10.49
C VAL A 384 -13.66 -25.08 9.40
N SER A 385 -13.77 -24.17 8.45
CA SER A 385 -14.77 -24.21 7.37
C SER A 385 -14.65 -25.48 6.50
N ASN A 386 -15.77 -25.89 5.86
CA ASN A 386 -15.80 -27.01 4.93
C ASN A 386 -15.23 -28.32 5.53
N ASN A 387 -15.88 -28.78 6.58
CA ASN A 387 -15.60 -30.05 7.26
C ASN A 387 -16.94 -30.77 7.58
N GLU A 388 -16.91 -31.85 8.36
CA GLU A 388 -18.05 -32.62 8.81
C GLU A 388 -18.39 -32.36 10.30
N LEU A 389 -17.92 -31.20 10.84
CA LEU A 389 -18.06 -30.84 12.26
C LEU A 389 -19.51 -30.57 12.62
N SER A 390 -19.92 -30.96 13.82
CA SER A 390 -21.29 -30.88 14.31
C SER A 390 -21.37 -30.32 15.73
N GLY A 391 -22.58 -30.30 16.29
CA GLY A 391 -22.80 -29.75 17.62
C GLY A 391 -22.98 -28.24 17.62
N SER A 392 -22.81 -27.59 18.77
CA SER A 392 -22.99 -26.13 18.91
C SER A 392 -21.64 -25.46 19.18
N ILE A 393 -21.58 -24.14 18.92
CA ILE A 393 -20.46 -23.31 19.38
C ILE A 393 -20.51 -23.22 20.90
N PRO A 394 -19.47 -23.69 21.60
CA PRO A 394 -19.49 -23.70 23.07
C PRO A 394 -19.23 -22.31 23.68
N SER A 395 -19.74 -22.06 24.88
CA SER A 395 -19.57 -20.79 25.61
C SER A 395 -18.13 -20.44 25.94
N TRP A 396 -17.21 -21.42 26.01
CA TRP A 396 -15.79 -21.14 26.24
C TRP A 396 -15.12 -20.30 25.14
N ILE A 397 -15.79 -20.03 24.01
CA ILE A 397 -15.28 -19.16 22.94
C ILE A 397 -14.88 -17.77 23.45
N GLU A 398 -15.55 -17.29 24.52
CA GLU A 398 -15.25 -16.00 25.15
C GLU A 398 -13.83 -15.87 25.69
N LYS A 399 -13.13 -16.99 25.95
CA LYS A 399 -11.74 -17.00 26.44
C LYS A 399 -10.73 -16.45 25.43
N PHE A 400 -11.09 -16.47 24.16
CA PHE A 400 -10.20 -16.03 23.07
C PHE A 400 -10.43 -14.56 22.71
N GLU A 401 -10.17 -13.69 23.67
CA GLU A 401 -10.44 -12.24 23.53
C GLU A 401 -9.71 -11.58 22.35
N ASN A 402 -8.60 -12.17 21.85
CA ASN A 402 -7.80 -11.66 20.75
C ASN A 402 -8.28 -12.12 19.36
N LEU A 403 -9.35 -12.90 19.25
CA LEU A 403 -9.84 -13.39 17.97
C LEU A 403 -10.27 -12.22 17.08
N THR A 404 -9.71 -12.24 15.87
CA THR A 404 -10.08 -11.37 14.75
C THR A 404 -10.93 -12.11 13.72
N ASN A 405 -10.70 -13.41 13.55
CA ASN A 405 -11.38 -14.25 12.56
C ASN A 405 -11.93 -15.53 13.18
N ILE A 406 -13.22 -15.76 12.95
CA ILE A 406 -13.90 -17.04 13.20
C ILE A 406 -14.56 -17.47 11.89
N GLU A 407 -14.07 -18.56 11.29
CA GLU A 407 -14.59 -19.10 10.04
C GLU A 407 -14.96 -20.58 10.28
N MET A 408 -16.28 -20.87 10.27
CA MET A 408 -16.86 -22.20 10.56
C MET A 408 -17.85 -22.62 9.47
N SER A 409 -17.84 -21.93 8.30
CA SER A 409 -18.80 -22.19 7.23
C SER A 409 -18.71 -23.60 6.65
N GLY A 410 -19.80 -24.08 6.03
CA GLY A 410 -19.80 -25.37 5.34
C GLY A 410 -19.56 -26.56 6.28
N ASN A 411 -20.30 -26.63 7.39
CA ASN A 411 -20.24 -27.71 8.37
C ASN A 411 -21.66 -28.19 8.74
N LYS A 412 -21.78 -29.00 9.79
CA LYS A 412 -23.04 -29.47 10.34
C LYS A 412 -23.34 -28.91 11.72
N PHE A 413 -22.82 -27.71 12.04
CA PHE A 413 -23.08 -27.07 13.32
C PHE A 413 -24.56 -26.78 13.51
N THR A 414 -25.03 -26.90 14.77
CA THR A 414 -26.42 -26.76 15.16
C THR A 414 -26.57 -25.85 16.38
N GLY A 415 -27.81 -25.56 16.78
CA GLY A 415 -28.11 -24.75 17.97
C GLY A 415 -28.00 -23.28 17.70
N ASN A 416 -27.93 -22.46 18.75
CA ASN A 416 -27.91 -21.01 18.69
C ASN A 416 -26.48 -20.47 18.69
N ILE A 417 -26.30 -19.27 18.16
CA ILE A 417 -25.06 -18.51 18.39
C ILE A 417 -25.00 -18.13 19.87
N PRO A 418 -23.93 -18.52 20.60
CA PRO A 418 -23.85 -18.21 22.04
C PRO A 418 -23.68 -16.71 22.29
N THR A 419 -24.29 -16.20 23.35
CA THR A 419 -24.22 -14.78 23.72
C THR A 419 -22.81 -14.32 24.09
N GLU A 420 -21.95 -15.23 24.48
CA GLU A 420 -20.54 -15.05 24.81
C GLU A 420 -19.72 -14.51 23.63
N ILE A 421 -20.15 -14.73 22.39
CA ILE A 421 -19.48 -14.25 21.19
C ILE A 421 -19.39 -12.69 21.18
N GLY A 422 -20.37 -12.00 21.81
CA GLY A 422 -20.37 -10.55 21.94
C GLY A 422 -19.24 -9.98 22.83
N LYS A 423 -18.44 -10.84 23.48
CA LYS A 423 -17.26 -10.45 24.25
C LYS A 423 -15.99 -10.32 23.40
N LEU A 424 -16.00 -10.83 22.19
CA LEU A 424 -14.85 -10.85 21.26
C LEU A 424 -14.66 -9.50 20.57
N LYS A 425 -14.19 -8.51 21.30
CA LYS A 425 -14.12 -7.10 20.85
C LYS A 425 -13.23 -6.84 19.63
N PHE A 426 -12.29 -7.73 19.35
CA PHE A 426 -11.39 -7.62 18.19
C PHE A 426 -11.88 -8.37 16.96
N LEU A 427 -13.06 -9.03 17.04
CA LEU A 427 -13.58 -9.83 15.94
C LEU A 427 -13.90 -8.96 14.72
N GLN A 428 -13.32 -9.30 13.58
CA GLN A 428 -13.48 -8.62 12.28
C GLN A 428 -14.28 -9.46 11.29
N ILE A 429 -14.11 -10.77 11.33
CA ILE A 429 -14.82 -11.71 10.45
C ILE A 429 -15.50 -12.77 11.30
N LEU A 430 -16.81 -12.90 11.09
CA LEU A 430 -17.61 -13.99 11.62
C LEU A 430 -18.34 -14.66 10.47
N ASP A 431 -17.87 -15.85 10.09
CA ASP A 431 -18.49 -16.67 9.04
C ASP A 431 -19.01 -18.00 9.62
N LEU A 432 -20.33 -18.11 9.73
CA LEU A 432 -21.08 -19.28 10.16
C LEU A 432 -21.99 -19.82 9.05
N SER A 433 -21.80 -19.37 7.81
CA SER A 433 -22.67 -19.73 6.68
C SER A 433 -22.66 -21.23 6.38
N TYR A 434 -23.67 -21.69 5.63
CA TYR A 434 -23.78 -23.10 5.21
C TYR A 434 -23.68 -24.10 6.36
N ASN A 435 -24.56 -23.96 7.36
CA ASN A 435 -24.67 -24.82 8.54
C ASN A 435 -26.13 -25.11 8.90
N ASN A 436 -26.37 -25.72 10.05
CA ASN A 436 -27.72 -25.98 10.60
C ASN A 436 -27.99 -25.16 11.87
N PHE A 437 -27.36 -24.00 12.00
CA PHE A 437 -27.65 -23.10 13.13
C PHE A 437 -29.09 -22.66 13.13
N SER A 438 -29.65 -22.45 14.31
CA SER A 438 -31.07 -22.11 14.50
C SER A 438 -31.23 -21.03 15.58
N GLY A 439 -32.45 -20.67 15.92
CA GLY A 439 -32.73 -19.65 16.91
C GLY A 439 -32.73 -18.23 16.31
N LYS A 440 -32.76 -17.24 17.20
CA LYS A 440 -32.69 -15.81 16.81
C LYS A 440 -31.25 -15.35 16.68
N ILE A 441 -30.99 -14.45 15.78
CA ILE A 441 -29.70 -13.75 15.71
C ILE A 441 -29.56 -12.91 16.97
N PRO A 442 -28.49 -13.16 17.80
CA PRO A 442 -28.38 -12.50 19.09
C PRO A 442 -28.06 -10.99 18.96
N THR A 443 -28.73 -10.17 19.77
CA THR A 443 -28.48 -8.72 19.80
C THR A 443 -27.06 -8.35 20.24
N VAL A 444 -26.37 -9.23 20.98
CA VAL A 444 -24.98 -9.04 21.41
C VAL A 444 -23.98 -8.97 20.25
N LEU A 445 -24.35 -9.39 19.04
CA LEU A 445 -23.50 -9.18 17.86
C LEU A 445 -23.22 -7.70 17.59
N GLY A 446 -24.13 -6.79 17.99
CA GLY A 446 -23.90 -5.34 17.97
C GLY A 446 -22.73 -4.88 18.83
N ASN A 447 -22.27 -5.68 19.80
CA ASN A 447 -21.09 -5.35 20.61
C ASN A 447 -19.75 -5.52 19.84
N LEU A 448 -19.77 -6.13 18.66
CA LEU A 448 -18.59 -6.41 17.84
C LEU A 448 -18.25 -5.20 16.95
N SER A 449 -17.80 -4.12 17.57
CA SER A 449 -17.59 -2.83 16.91
C SER A 449 -16.56 -2.87 15.77
N LEU A 450 -15.63 -3.85 15.75
CA LEU A 450 -14.63 -4.03 14.70
C LEU A 450 -15.07 -4.99 13.60
N LEU A 451 -16.29 -5.53 13.67
CA LEU A 451 -16.79 -6.48 12.69
C LEU A 451 -16.89 -5.85 11.29
N THR A 452 -16.22 -6.45 10.33
CA THR A 452 -16.19 -6.01 8.93
C THR A 452 -17.04 -6.90 8.04
N LYS A 453 -17.15 -8.20 8.36
CA LYS A 453 -17.94 -9.17 7.62
C LYS A 453 -18.74 -10.07 8.58
N LEU A 454 -20.02 -10.18 8.29
CA LEU A 454 -20.93 -11.08 8.99
C LEU A 454 -21.66 -11.96 7.97
N HIS A 455 -21.34 -13.27 7.97
CA HIS A 455 -21.99 -14.28 7.13
C HIS A 455 -22.72 -15.28 8.01
N LEU A 456 -24.05 -15.26 7.92
CA LEU A 456 -24.95 -16.19 8.59
C LEU A 456 -25.86 -16.91 7.59
N ASP A 457 -25.58 -16.76 6.31
CA ASP A 457 -26.38 -17.29 5.22
C ASP A 457 -26.44 -18.83 5.20
N ASP A 458 -27.48 -19.35 4.57
CA ASP A 458 -27.73 -20.79 4.40
C ASP A 458 -27.72 -21.53 5.76
N ASN A 459 -28.65 -21.10 6.62
CA ASN A 459 -28.90 -21.64 7.96
C ASN A 459 -30.40 -21.69 8.28
N ASN A 460 -30.77 -21.98 9.54
CA ASN A 460 -32.17 -22.07 10.00
C ASN A 460 -32.53 -20.94 11.00
N PHE A 461 -31.85 -19.77 10.93
CA PHE A 461 -32.14 -18.65 11.80
C PHE A 461 -33.56 -18.11 11.54
N TYR A 462 -34.26 -17.74 12.62
CA TYR A 462 -35.61 -17.18 12.56
C TYR A 462 -35.76 -15.93 13.40
N GLY A 463 -36.93 -15.28 13.34
CA GLY A 463 -37.17 -14.03 14.03
C GLY A 463 -36.68 -12.82 13.24
N GLU A 464 -36.62 -11.68 13.90
CA GLU A 464 -36.30 -10.41 13.28
C GLU A 464 -34.78 -10.20 13.14
N ILE A 465 -34.35 -9.42 12.15
CA ILE A 465 -32.99 -8.91 12.05
C ILE A 465 -32.78 -7.94 13.22
N PRO A 466 -31.76 -8.15 14.08
CA PRO A 466 -31.59 -7.30 15.26
C PRO A 466 -31.11 -5.90 14.85
N PHE A 467 -31.83 -4.87 15.29
CA PHE A 467 -31.46 -3.48 15.04
C PHE A 467 -30.09 -3.12 15.64
N SER A 468 -29.67 -3.83 16.71
CA SER A 468 -28.35 -3.62 17.36
C SER A 468 -27.16 -3.79 16.41
N LEU A 469 -27.32 -4.43 15.26
CA LEU A 469 -26.28 -4.48 14.21
C LEU A 469 -25.85 -3.08 13.73
N GLU A 470 -26.68 -2.04 13.97
CA GLU A 470 -26.27 -0.64 13.72
C GLU A 470 -24.99 -0.24 14.46
N MET A 471 -24.69 -0.91 15.58
CA MET A 471 -23.48 -0.63 16.37
C MET A 471 -22.20 -1.19 15.73
N CYS A 472 -22.32 -2.07 14.73
CA CYS A 472 -21.19 -2.60 13.95
C CYS A 472 -20.76 -1.60 12.87
N GLN A 473 -20.23 -0.45 13.28
CA GLN A 473 -19.93 0.69 12.41
C GLN A 473 -18.82 0.43 11.37
N ASN A 474 -18.13 -0.72 11.45
CA ASN A 474 -17.12 -1.15 10.50
C ASN A 474 -17.62 -2.18 9.49
N LEU A 475 -18.90 -2.55 9.55
CA LEU A 475 -19.46 -3.64 8.76
C LEU A 475 -19.51 -3.26 7.27
N GLN A 476 -18.71 -3.96 6.46
CA GLN A 476 -18.61 -3.76 5.01
C GLN A 476 -19.46 -4.75 4.23
N GLY A 477 -19.66 -5.94 4.76
CA GLY A 477 -20.42 -7.01 4.14
C GLY A 477 -21.35 -7.69 5.15
N LEU A 478 -22.63 -7.76 4.81
CA LEU A 478 -23.66 -8.46 5.59
C LEU A 478 -24.41 -9.43 4.69
N ASN A 479 -24.30 -10.74 5.01
CA ASN A 479 -25.05 -11.78 4.33
C ASN A 479 -25.90 -12.57 5.35
N LEU A 480 -27.23 -12.42 5.26
CA LEU A 480 -28.23 -13.16 6.05
C LEU A 480 -29.16 -14.00 5.16
N SER A 481 -28.78 -14.18 3.90
CA SER A 481 -29.64 -14.83 2.92
C SER A 481 -29.93 -16.30 3.27
N LYS A 482 -30.98 -16.88 2.66
CA LYS A 482 -31.37 -18.28 2.83
C LYS A 482 -31.49 -18.68 4.30
N ASN A 483 -32.39 -18.00 5.00
CA ASN A 483 -32.76 -18.25 6.38
C ASN A 483 -34.29 -18.19 6.55
N ASN A 484 -34.80 -18.31 7.75
CA ASN A 484 -36.23 -18.20 8.10
C ASN A 484 -36.57 -16.86 8.79
N LEU A 485 -35.78 -15.80 8.50
CA LEU A 485 -35.92 -14.47 9.12
C LEU A 485 -37.26 -13.84 8.69
N ASN A 486 -37.93 -13.17 9.62
CA ASN A 486 -39.22 -12.50 9.40
C ASN A 486 -39.17 -11.05 9.95
N GLY A 487 -40.31 -10.37 9.99
CA GLY A 487 -40.38 -8.98 10.37
C GLY A 487 -39.91 -8.05 9.27
N THR A 488 -39.67 -6.80 9.60
CA THR A 488 -39.24 -5.76 8.66
C THR A 488 -37.75 -5.62 8.61
N ILE A 489 -37.20 -5.08 7.51
CA ILE A 489 -35.79 -4.68 7.44
C ILE A 489 -35.61 -3.47 8.36
N PRO A 490 -34.74 -3.52 9.40
CA PRO A 490 -34.54 -2.38 10.29
C PRO A 490 -33.90 -1.20 9.55
N SER A 491 -34.47 0.00 9.69
CA SER A 491 -33.92 1.22 9.09
C SER A 491 -32.49 1.51 9.57
N GLN A 492 -32.18 1.15 10.81
CA GLN A 492 -30.86 1.28 11.41
C GLN A 492 -29.79 0.48 10.64
N VAL A 493 -30.10 -0.76 10.25
CA VAL A 493 -29.14 -1.62 9.52
C VAL A 493 -28.86 -1.08 8.11
N VAL A 494 -29.89 -0.59 7.41
CA VAL A 494 -29.71 0.03 6.09
C VAL A 494 -29.24 1.48 6.16
N SER A 495 -29.01 2.01 7.34
CA SER A 495 -28.36 3.31 7.57
C SER A 495 -26.85 3.21 7.76
N LEU A 496 -26.29 1.99 7.83
CA LEU A 496 -24.85 1.75 8.00
C LEU A 496 -24.06 2.14 6.75
N SER A 497 -23.55 3.36 6.69
CA SER A 497 -22.75 3.87 5.57
C SER A 497 -21.44 3.11 5.35
N SER A 498 -21.02 2.28 6.29
CA SER A 498 -19.86 1.38 6.18
C SER A 498 -20.09 0.20 5.24
N LEU A 499 -21.36 -0.23 5.03
CA LEU A 499 -21.70 -1.28 4.08
C LEU A 499 -21.30 -0.85 2.67
N SER A 500 -20.24 -1.44 2.17
CA SER A 500 -19.63 -1.05 0.89
C SER A 500 -19.45 -2.22 -0.08
N LEU A 501 -19.44 -3.45 0.42
CA LEU A 501 -19.27 -4.63 -0.41
C LEU A 501 -20.63 -5.15 -0.84
N TYR A 502 -21.43 -5.67 0.09
CA TYR A 502 -22.74 -6.25 -0.20
C TYR A 502 -23.65 -6.22 1.04
N LEU A 503 -24.94 -6.14 0.77
CA LEU A 503 -26.04 -6.44 1.68
C LEU A 503 -26.95 -7.48 1.01
N ASP A 504 -26.88 -8.74 1.47
CA ASP A 504 -27.70 -9.83 0.98
C ASP A 504 -28.66 -10.34 2.06
N LEU A 505 -29.95 -10.07 1.87
CA LEU A 505 -31.06 -10.50 2.73
C LEU A 505 -32.01 -11.46 2.01
N SER A 506 -31.60 -11.98 0.84
CA SER A 506 -32.46 -12.78 -0.03
C SER A 506 -32.91 -14.10 0.58
N ASN A 507 -33.96 -14.71 0.01
CA ASN A 507 -34.48 -16.02 0.43
C ASN A 507 -34.77 -16.06 1.94
N ASN A 508 -35.65 -15.18 2.40
CA ASN A 508 -36.16 -15.09 3.76
C ASN A 508 -37.70 -14.86 3.76
N HIS A 509 -38.27 -14.54 4.89
CA HIS A 509 -39.69 -14.22 5.04
C HIS A 509 -39.94 -12.76 5.45
N LEU A 510 -39.00 -11.85 5.06
CA LEU A 510 -39.05 -10.43 5.40
C LEU A 510 -40.29 -9.76 4.75
N VAL A 511 -40.92 -8.86 5.50
CA VAL A 511 -42.16 -8.15 5.11
C VAL A 511 -41.97 -6.63 5.16
N GLY A 512 -42.97 -5.87 4.73
CA GLY A 512 -42.96 -4.41 4.78
C GLY A 512 -42.25 -3.78 3.59
N ALA A 513 -42.01 -2.49 3.67
CA ALA A 513 -41.30 -1.74 2.63
C ALA A 513 -39.78 -1.77 2.84
N LEU A 514 -39.01 -1.63 1.76
CA LEU A 514 -37.59 -1.32 1.84
C LEU A 514 -37.45 0.09 2.43
N PRO A 515 -36.76 0.28 3.57
CA PRO A 515 -36.67 1.59 4.22
C PRO A 515 -36.00 2.64 3.34
N ILE A 516 -36.44 3.90 3.46
CA ILE A 516 -35.89 5.02 2.68
C ILE A 516 -34.42 5.30 3.03
N GLU A 517 -33.99 4.89 4.20
CA GLU A 517 -32.61 4.97 4.71
C GLU A 517 -31.63 4.13 3.91
N VAL A 518 -32.11 3.22 3.03
CA VAL A 518 -31.25 2.50 2.08
C VAL A 518 -30.42 3.46 1.22
N GLY A 519 -30.88 4.70 1.03
CA GLY A 519 -30.12 5.76 0.36
C GLY A 519 -28.88 6.26 1.12
N ASN A 520 -28.66 5.82 2.35
CA ASN A 520 -27.46 6.14 3.12
C ASN A 520 -26.29 5.18 2.82
N LEU A 521 -26.56 4.10 2.05
CA LEU A 521 -25.58 3.12 1.63
C LEU A 521 -24.89 3.57 0.31
N ASP A 522 -24.35 4.78 0.30
CA ASP A 522 -23.79 5.46 -0.89
C ASP A 522 -22.61 4.73 -1.53
N ASN A 523 -21.90 3.90 -0.77
CA ASN A 523 -20.74 3.12 -1.22
C ASN A 523 -21.07 1.64 -1.51
N LEU A 524 -22.31 1.21 -1.36
CA LEU A 524 -22.69 -0.20 -1.50
C LEU A 524 -22.51 -0.71 -2.94
N GLY A 525 -21.80 -1.82 -3.10
CA GLY A 525 -21.60 -2.49 -4.40
C GLY A 525 -22.76 -3.38 -4.81
N GLU A 526 -23.32 -4.17 -3.89
CA GLU A 526 -24.39 -5.12 -4.16
C GLU A 526 -25.53 -5.02 -3.14
N LEU A 527 -26.77 -4.91 -3.61
CA LEU A 527 -27.99 -5.01 -2.83
C LEU A 527 -28.85 -6.15 -3.35
N VAL A 528 -29.06 -7.17 -2.53
CA VAL A 528 -29.85 -8.35 -2.86
C VAL A 528 -30.91 -8.57 -1.79
N VAL A 529 -32.19 -8.32 -2.16
CA VAL A 529 -33.38 -8.53 -1.28
C VAL A 529 -34.39 -9.45 -1.91
N SER A 530 -33.99 -10.22 -2.91
CA SER A 530 -34.86 -11.12 -3.68
C SER A 530 -35.48 -12.24 -2.84
N ARG A 531 -36.59 -12.81 -3.32
CA ARG A 531 -37.26 -13.96 -2.66
C ARG A 531 -37.59 -13.68 -1.20
N ASN A 532 -38.41 -12.64 -1.00
CA ASN A 532 -38.95 -12.23 0.29
C ASN A 532 -40.45 -11.89 0.12
N LYS A 533 -41.04 -11.29 1.12
CA LYS A 533 -42.45 -10.79 1.08
C LYS A 533 -42.47 -9.26 1.19
N LEU A 534 -41.39 -8.59 0.68
CA LEU A 534 -41.28 -7.14 0.71
C LEU A 534 -42.32 -6.50 -0.24
N SER A 535 -42.82 -5.34 0.17
CA SER A 535 -43.90 -4.65 -0.54
C SER A 535 -43.65 -3.15 -0.58
N GLY A 536 -44.59 -2.36 -1.08
CA GLY A 536 -44.42 -0.91 -1.22
C GLY A 536 -43.71 -0.54 -2.53
N GLU A 537 -43.27 0.71 -2.62
CA GLU A 537 -42.61 1.22 -3.81
C GLU A 537 -41.09 1.10 -3.66
N ILE A 538 -40.33 1.09 -4.77
CA ILE A 538 -38.89 1.19 -4.75
C ILE A 538 -38.53 2.58 -4.27
N PRO A 539 -37.75 2.72 -3.16
CA PRO A 539 -37.41 4.03 -2.59
C PRO A 539 -36.63 4.88 -3.59
N ALA A 540 -37.07 6.12 -3.83
CA ALA A 540 -36.37 7.07 -4.68
C ALA A 540 -34.94 7.42 -4.14
N THR A 541 -34.74 7.29 -2.82
CA THR A 541 -33.46 7.51 -2.14
C THR A 541 -32.37 6.51 -2.54
N LEU A 542 -32.74 5.33 -3.06
CA LEU A 542 -31.81 4.33 -3.60
C LEU A 542 -30.89 4.93 -4.68
N SER A 543 -31.33 5.99 -5.33
CA SER A 543 -30.55 6.78 -6.30
C SER A 543 -29.22 7.34 -5.75
N ARG A 544 -29.05 7.39 -4.43
CA ARG A 544 -27.82 7.85 -3.78
C ARG A 544 -26.73 6.78 -3.75
N CYS A 545 -27.10 5.51 -3.90
CA CYS A 545 -26.14 4.38 -3.89
C CYS A 545 -25.39 4.31 -5.22
N VAL A 546 -24.61 5.34 -5.54
CA VAL A 546 -23.98 5.53 -6.86
C VAL A 546 -22.92 4.50 -7.24
N GLN A 547 -22.41 3.77 -6.24
CA GLN A 547 -21.43 2.68 -6.43
C GLN A 547 -22.08 1.32 -6.71
N LEU A 548 -23.43 1.26 -6.74
CA LEU A 548 -24.16 0.00 -6.88
C LEU A 548 -23.92 -0.61 -8.27
N GLU A 549 -23.34 -1.78 -8.29
CA GLU A 549 -23.11 -2.59 -9.51
C GLU A 549 -24.18 -3.66 -9.70
N LYS A 550 -24.77 -4.16 -8.60
CA LYS A 550 -25.77 -5.23 -8.64
C LYS A 550 -26.96 -4.93 -7.74
N LEU A 551 -28.15 -4.92 -8.35
CA LEU A 551 -29.42 -4.75 -7.66
C LEU A 551 -30.37 -5.92 -8.00
N ARG A 552 -30.71 -6.73 -7.00
CA ARG A 552 -31.67 -7.82 -7.12
C ARG A 552 -32.82 -7.67 -6.13
N MET A 553 -34.01 -7.48 -6.64
CA MET A 553 -35.25 -7.31 -5.86
C MET A 553 -36.36 -8.27 -6.34
N ASN A 554 -35.99 -9.23 -7.15
CA ASN A 554 -36.93 -10.16 -7.80
C ASN A 554 -37.68 -11.04 -6.78
N GLU A 555 -38.86 -11.56 -7.18
CA GLU A 555 -39.70 -12.46 -6.37
C GLU A 555 -40.09 -11.82 -5.01
N ASN A 556 -40.78 -10.67 -5.10
CA ASN A 556 -41.33 -9.90 -3.98
C ASN A 556 -42.72 -9.31 -4.37
N PHE A 557 -43.22 -8.38 -3.56
CA PHE A 557 -44.50 -7.70 -3.81
C PHE A 557 -44.33 -6.19 -4.03
N PHE A 558 -43.19 -5.76 -4.57
CA PHE A 558 -42.96 -4.36 -4.89
C PHE A 558 -43.94 -3.87 -5.94
N ARG A 559 -44.44 -2.63 -5.78
CA ARG A 559 -45.44 -2.01 -6.65
C ARG A 559 -45.02 -0.60 -7.08
N GLY A 560 -45.85 0.01 -7.93
CA GLY A 560 -45.57 1.36 -8.44
C GLY A 560 -44.60 1.33 -9.62
N THR A 561 -43.99 2.45 -9.93
CA THR A 561 -43.11 2.59 -11.10
C THR A 561 -41.61 2.49 -10.71
N ILE A 562 -40.74 2.18 -11.67
CA ILE A 562 -39.28 2.32 -11.48
C ILE A 562 -39.02 3.81 -11.36
N PRO A 563 -38.44 4.30 -10.22
CA PRO A 563 -38.24 5.73 -10.00
C PRO A 563 -37.29 6.36 -11.02
N SER A 564 -37.63 7.53 -11.54
CA SER A 564 -36.77 8.27 -12.48
C SER A 564 -35.43 8.70 -11.87
N SER A 565 -35.38 8.85 -10.54
CA SER A 565 -34.15 9.19 -9.80
C SER A 565 -33.06 8.12 -9.94
N LEU A 566 -33.43 6.83 -10.20
CA LEU A 566 -32.43 5.76 -10.37
C LEU A 566 -31.56 5.96 -11.62
N SER A 567 -31.83 6.95 -12.47
CA SER A 567 -30.97 7.35 -13.60
C SER A 567 -29.55 7.77 -13.18
N THR A 568 -29.31 8.01 -11.89
CA THR A 568 -27.97 8.29 -11.31
C THR A 568 -27.10 7.05 -11.15
N LEU A 569 -27.69 5.84 -11.12
CA LEU A 569 -26.99 4.57 -10.88
C LEU A 569 -26.24 4.08 -12.13
N ARG A 570 -25.36 4.89 -12.67
CA ARG A 570 -24.66 4.59 -13.94
C ARG A 570 -23.65 3.43 -13.85
N GLY A 571 -23.25 3.05 -12.63
CA GLY A 571 -22.36 1.91 -12.36
C GLY A 571 -23.09 0.56 -12.41
N LEU A 572 -24.42 0.56 -12.51
CA LEU A 572 -25.23 -0.66 -12.41
C LEU A 572 -24.99 -1.57 -13.64
N ARG A 573 -24.64 -2.84 -13.37
CA ARG A 573 -24.35 -3.88 -14.35
C ARG A 573 -25.38 -5.00 -14.35
N PHE A 574 -25.97 -5.29 -13.19
CA PHE A 574 -26.95 -6.35 -13.00
C PHE A 574 -28.22 -5.80 -12.34
N LEU A 575 -29.34 -5.84 -13.04
CA LEU A 575 -30.63 -5.40 -12.53
C LEU A 575 -31.67 -6.52 -12.70
N ASP A 576 -32.21 -6.99 -11.56
CA ASP A 576 -33.32 -7.95 -11.56
C ASP A 576 -34.46 -7.45 -10.68
N LEU A 577 -35.57 -7.08 -11.32
CA LEU A 577 -36.81 -6.62 -10.70
C LEU A 577 -37.99 -7.58 -11.05
N SER A 578 -37.68 -8.77 -11.58
CA SER A 578 -38.68 -9.70 -12.04
C SER A 578 -39.60 -10.22 -10.94
N GLN A 579 -40.77 -10.76 -11.33
CA GLN A 579 -41.73 -11.37 -10.41
C GLN A 579 -42.11 -10.44 -9.24
N ASN A 580 -42.64 -9.28 -9.60
CA ASN A 580 -43.13 -8.24 -8.69
C ASN A 580 -44.50 -7.70 -9.22
N ASN A 581 -45.03 -6.65 -8.57
CA ASN A 581 -46.23 -5.95 -9.02
C ASN A 581 -45.91 -4.53 -9.52
N LEU A 582 -44.71 -4.35 -10.14
CA LEU A 582 -44.30 -3.08 -10.72
C LEU A 582 -45.12 -2.74 -11.96
N SER A 583 -45.36 -1.45 -12.21
CA SER A 583 -46.25 -0.96 -13.26
C SER A 583 -45.69 0.26 -13.97
N GLY A 584 -46.44 0.80 -14.96
CA GLY A 584 -46.04 1.96 -15.73
C GLY A 584 -45.03 1.63 -16.84
N ALA A 585 -44.51 2.66 -17.49
CA ALA A 585 -43.56 2.48 -18.59
C ALA A 585 -42.16 2.14 -18.11
N ILE A 586 -41.46 1.30 -18.86
CA ILE A 586 -40.04 1.02 -18.63
C ILE A 586 -39.23 2.29 -18.99
N PRO A 587 -38.42 2.84 -18.04
CA PRO A 587 -37.71 4.08 -18.28
C PRO A 587 -36.62 3.96 -19.35
N GLU A 588 -36.56 4.96 -20.27
CA GLU A 588 -35.55 4.99 -21.34
C GLU A 588 -34.11 5.07 -20.82
N TYR A 589 -33.86 5.69 -19.64
CA TYR A 589 -32.54 5.81 -19.08
C TYR A 589 -31.86 4.47 -18.79
N LEU A 590 -32.60 3.37 -18.59
CA LEU A 590 -32.02 2.02 -18.45
C LEU A 590 -31.22 1.61 -19.68
N GLY A 591 -31.58 2.12 -20.86
CA GLY A 591 -30.81 1.93 -22.09
C GLY A 591 -29.46 2.67 -22.11
N SER A 592 -29.26 3.67 -21.25
CA SER A 592 -28.02 4.40 -21.16
C SER A 592 -27.00 3.79 -20.18
N PHE A 593 -27.37 2.74 -19.45
CA PHE A 593 -26.49 2.04 -18.51
C PHE A 593 -25.68 0.95 -19.25
N ASP A 594 -24.50 0.64 -18.72
CA ASP A 594 -23.66 -0.46 -19.19
C ASP A 594 -24.08 -1.80 -18.53
N LEU A 595 -25.39 -2.13 -18.67
CA LEU A 595 -25.93 -3.35 -18.09
C LEU A 595 -25.47 -4.59 -18.87
N LEU A 596 -25.06 -5.60 -18.10
CA LEU A 596 -24.78 -6.95 -18.60
C LEU A 596 -25.99 -7.85 -18.52
N TYR A 597 -26.92 -7.55 -17.59
CA TYR A 597 -28.15 -8.35 -17.36
C TYR A 597 -29.27 -7.47 -16.88
N LEU A 598 -30.44 -7.59 -17.51
CA LEU A 598 -31.66 -6.89 -17.14
C LEU A 598 -32.84 -7.85 -17.15
N ASN A 599 -33.47 -8.07 -16.00
CA ASN A 599 -34.68 -8.87 -15.91
C ASN A 599 -35.82 -8.06 -15.28
N LEU A 600 -36.86 -7.83 -16.09
CA LEU A 600 -38.09 -7.11 -15.71
C LEU A 600 -39.33 -8.00 -15.91
N SER A 601 -39.16 -9.30 -16.13
CA SER A 601 -40.21 -10.25 -16.44
C SER A 601 -41.23 -10.40 -15.31
N PHE A 602 -42.46 -10.83 -15.66
CA PHE A 602 -43.52 -11.10 -14.69
C PHE A 602 -43.83 -9.92 -13.77
N ASN A 603 -44.18 -8.80 -14.37
CA ASN A 603 -44.64 -7.57 -13.74
C ASN A 603 -45.90 -7.02 -14.47
N SER A 604 -46.31 -5.80 -14.18
CA SER A 604 -47.43 -5.12 -14.82
C SER A 604 -46.97 -3.92 -15.65
N PHE A 605 -45.76 -3.98 -16.22
CA PHE A 605 -45.24 -2.90 -17.07
C PHE A 605 -46.09 -2.73 -18.32
N GLU A 606 -46.20 -1.49 -18.82
CA GLU A 606 -47.02 -1.11 -19.95
C GLU A 606 -46.26 -0.18 -20.93
N GLY A 607 -46.86 -0.02 -22.13
CA GLY A 607 -46.32 0.89 -23.14
C GLY A 607 -45.31 0.23 -24.07
N VAL A 608 -44.44 1.03 -24.67
CA VAL A 608 -43.46 0.59 -25.67
C VAL A 608 -42.11 0.31 -25.01
N LEU A 609 -41.52 -0.84 -25.32
CA LEU A 609 -40.18 -1.17 -24.87
C LEU A 609 -39.13 -0.18 -25.42
N PRO A 610 -38.21 0.37 -24.60
CA PRO A 610 -37.10 1.18 -25.10
C PRO A 610 -36.27 0.47 -26.15
N LYS A 611 -35.56 1.22 -27.03
CA LYS A 611 -34.83 0.64 -28.16
C LYS A 611 -33.33 0.73 -28.04
N GLU A 612 -32.82 1.55 -27.10
CA GLU A 612 -31.40 1.87 -27.02
C GLU A 612 -30.68 1.01 -25.97
N GLY A 613 -29.35 0.94 -26.08
CA GLY A 613 -28.48 0.27 -25.14
C GLY A 613 -28.75 -1.21 -25.03
N ILE A 614 -28.87 -1.73 -23.79
CA ILE A 614 -29.09 -3.17 -23.51
C ILE A 614 -30.34 -3.72 -24.23
N PHE A 615 -31.35 -2.90 -24.48
CA PHE A 615 -32.57 -3.33 -25.19
C PHE A 615 -32.35 -3.72 -26.66
N ARG A 616 -31.16 -3.53 -27.22
CA ARG A 616 -30.75 -4.09 -28.51
C ARG A 616 -30.33 -5.55 -28.43
N ASN A 617 -30.07 -6.06 -27.24
CA ASN A 617 -29.62 -7.43 -27.00
C ASN A 617 -30.72 -8.26 -26.30
N ALA A 618 -31.52 -8.94 -27.07
CA ALA A 618 -32.63 -9.77 -26.56
C ALA A 618 -32.18 -10.94 -25.65
N THR A 619 -30.87 -11.33 -25.68
CA THR A 619 -30.36 -12.38 -24.81
C THR A 619 -29.98 -11.87 -23.42
N ALA A 620 -29.70 -10.59 -23.26
CA ALA A 620 -29.34 -9.95 -22.00
C ALA A 620 -30.56 -9.34 -21.27
N VAL A 621 -31.74 -9.26 -21.95
CA VAL A 621 -32.95 -8.63 -21.42
C VAL A 621 -34.10 -9.62 -21.40
N SER A 622 -34.76 -9.75 -20.25
CA SER A 622 -36.03 -10.49 -20.10
C SER A 622 -37.14 -9.53 -19.68
N VAL A 623 -38.22 -9.48 -20.48
CA VAL A 623 -39.43 -8.67 -20.26
C VAL A 623 -40.74 -9.47 -20.41
N ILE A 624 -40.63 -10.77 -20.51
CA ILE A 624 -41.81 -11.66 -20.69
C ILE A 624 -42.76 -11.56 -19.49
N GLY A 625 -44.01 -11.88 -19.66
CA GLY A 625 -45.01 -11.89 -18.57
C GLY A 625 -45.48 -10.47 -18.17
N ASN A 626 -45.31 -9.45 -19.04
CA ASN A 626 -45.86 -8.08 -18.90
C ASN A 626 -46.98 -7.88 -19.93
N PRO A 627 -48.26 -8.12 -19.59
CA PRO A 627 -49.30 -8.22 -20.56
C PRO A 627 -49.64 -6.96 -21.36
N ASN A 628 -49.32 -5.80 -20.80
CA ASN A 628 -49.57 -4.47 -21.43
C ASN A 628 -48.36 -3.87 -22.14
N LEU A 629 -47.23 -4.60 -22.19
CA LEU A 629 -46.01 -4.18 -22.86
C LEU A 629 -46.08 -4.58 -24.34
N CYS A 630 -45.58 -3.74 -25.21
CA CYS A 630 -45.48 -4.00 -26.63
C CYS A 630 -44.12 -3.56 -27.22
N VAL A 631 -43.75 -4.17 -28.36
CA VAL A 631 -42.50 -3.87 -29.08
C VAL A 631 -42.79 -3.36 -30.49
N ASN A 632 -41.83 -2.64 -31.04
CA ASN A 632 -41.87 -2.20 -32.44
C ASN A 632 -41.10 -3.16 -33.37
N THR A 633 -40.32 -4.13 -32.84
CA THR A 633 -39.56 -5.11 -33.60
C THR A 633 -39.83 -6.50 -33.00
N PRO A 634 -39.90 -7.55 -33.80
CA PRO A 634 -40.33 -8.89 -33.34
C PRO A 634 -39.29 -9.68 -32.56
N GLU A 635 -38.18 -9.09 -32.12
CA GLU A 635 -37.05 -9.78 -31.49
C GLU A 635 -37.35 -10.27 -30.05
N PHE A 636 -38.36 -9.68 -29.40
CA PHE A 636 -38.79 -10.05 -28.05
C PHE A 636 -40.12 -10.87 -28.14
N GLN A 637 -40.31 -11.88 -27.31
CA GLN A 637 -41.50 -12.70 -27.24
C GLN A 637 -42.72 -11.97 -26.63
N ILE A 638 -42.98 -10.72 -27.06
CA ILE A 638 -44.11 -9.88 -26.62
C ILE A 638 -44.81 -9.27 -27.81
N PRO A 639 -46.11 -8.88 -27.67
CA PRO A 639 -46.93 -8.41 -28.78
C PRO A 639 -46.35 -7.17 -29.45
N LEU A 640 -46.52 -7.08 -30.78
CA LEU A 640 -46.26 -5.85 -31.54
C LEU A 640 -47.23 -4.74 -31.12
N CYS A 641 -46.75 -3.51 -31.02
CA CYS A 641 -47.59 -2.36 -30.72
C CYS A 641 -48.61 -2.16 -31.85
N LYS A 642 -49.89 -2.22 -31.53
CA LYS A 642 -50.95 -1.91 -32.47
C LYS A 642 -50.87 -0.41 -32.81
N ASN A 643 -50.46 -0.09 -34.03
CA ASN A 643 -50.57 1.27 -34.53
C ASN A 643 -52.01 1.69 -34.48
N LYS A 644 -52.43 2.46 -33.51
CA LYS A 644 -53.66 3.23 -33.65
C LYS A 644 -53.41 4.21 -34.76
N SER A 645 -53.80 3.87 -35.98
CA SER A 645 -53.90 4.83 -37.04
C SER A 645 -54.82 5.93 -36.52
N LYS A 646 -54.23 7.08 -36.23
CA LYS A 646 -54.98 8.30 -36.00
C LYS A 646 -55.75 8.57 -37.30
N SER A 647 -57.02 8.20 -37.35
CA SER A 647 -57.93 8.69 -38.38
C SER A 647 -57.89 10.20 -38.26
N SER A 648 -57.20 10.86 -39.18
CA SER A 648 -57.17 12.34 -39.27
C SER A 648 -58.63 12.78 -39.60
N LYS A 649 -59.44 13.07 -38.59
CA LYS A 649 -60.57 13.94 -38.82
C LYS A 649 -60.03 15.24 -39.32
N LYS A 650 -60.14 15.53 -40.60
CA LYS A 650 -59.94 16.87 -41.17
C LYS A 650 -60.89 17.78 -40.41
N PHE A 651 -60.39 18.56 -39.51
CA PHE A 651 -61.04 19.65 -38.87
C PHE A 651 -61.04 20.81 -39.91
N THR A 652 -62.13 20.95 -40.56
CA THR A 652 -62.40 22.08 -41.50
C THR A 652 -62.23 23.38 -40.68
N SER A 653 -61.30 24.21 -41.09
CA SER A 653 -61.01 25.43 -40.46
C SER A 653 -62.18 26.40 -40.51
N SER A 654 -62.87 26.53 -39.39
CA SER A 654 -63.80 27.65 -39.18
C SER A 654 -63.03 28.98 -39.05
N LEU A 655 -63.43 29.99 -39.70
CA LEU A 655 -62.88 31.37 -39.74
C LEU A 655 -62.70 31.94 -38.30
N THR A 656 -63.60 31.51 -37.39
CA THR A 656 -63.59 31.88 -35.99
C THR A 656 -62.36 31.29 -35.25
N PHE A 657 -61.83 30.06 -35.56
CA PHE A 657 -60.67 29.48 -34.98
C PHE A 657 -59.38 30.21 -35.41
N LYS A 658 -59.30 30.69 -36.66
CA LYS A 658 -58.15 31.52 -37.11
C LYS A 658 -58.10 32.88 -36.46
N LEU A 659 -59.28 33.51 -36.20
CA LEU A 659 -59.38 34.82 -35.52
C LEU A 659 -59.00 34.71 -34.01
N THR A 660 -59.41 33.59 -33.34
CA THR A 660 -59.06 33.38 -31.93
C THR A 660 -57.56 33.11 -31.73
N ILE A 661 -56.91 32.34 -32.62
CA ILE A 661 -55.48 32.11 -32.57
C ILE A 661 -54.71 33.38 -32.86
N SER A 662 -55.12 34.18 -33.85
CA SER A 662 -54.52 35.50 -34.14
C SER A 662 -54.61 36.47 -32.96
N LEU A 663 -55.73 36.51 -32.26
CA LEU A 663 -55.94 37.37 -31.09
C LEU A 663 -55.08 36.89 -29.89
N VAL A 664 -55.01 35.59 -29.68
CA VAL A 664 -54.17 35.01 -28.61
C VAL A 664 -52.65 35.19 -28.87
N CYS A 665 -52.22 35.07 -30.15
CA CYS A 665 -50.84 35.39 -30.52
C CYS A 665 -50.50 36.87 -30.37
N CYS A 666 -51.44 37.79 -30.70
CA CYS A 666 -51.25 39.24 -30.46
C CYS A 666 -51.12 39.55 -28.95
N ILE A 667 -51.97 38.95 -28.12
CA ILE A 667 -51.94 39.13 -26.65
C ILE A 667 -50.66 38.58 -26.07
N LEU A 668 -50.23 37.39 -26.50
CA LEU A 668 -48.96 36.77 -26.10
C LEU A 668 -47.75 37.57 -26.57
N GLY A 669 -47.78 38.12 -27.78
CA GLY A 669 -46.74 39.02 -28.29
C GLY A 669 -46.65 40.33 -27.49
N LEU A 670 -47.77 40.90 -27.09
CA LEU A 670 -47.82 42.12 -26.23
C LEU A 670 -47.30 41.80 -24.81
N LEU A 671 -47.68 40.63 -24.23
CA LEU A 671 -47.20 40.20 -22.93
C LEU A 671 -45.68 39.94 -22.94
N LEU A 672 -45.17 39.35 -24.03
CA LEU A 672 -43.70 39.13 -24.18
C LEU A 672 -42.96 40.46 -24.39
N LEU A 673 -43.57 41.44 -25.12
CA LEU A 673 -42.98 42.76 -25.28
C LEU A 673 -42.97 43.53 -23.94
N CYS A 674 -44.06 43.44 -23.16
CA CYS A 674 -44.16 44.02 -21.84
C CYS A 674 -43.15 43.38 -20.87
N ALA A 675 -43.00 42.04 -20.91
CA ALA A 675 -42.01 41.29 -20.13
C ALA A 675 -40.59 41.68 -20.54
N PHE A 676 -40.34 41.85 -21.86
CA PHE A 676 -39.02 42.28 -22.37
C PHE A 676 -38.72 43.71 -21.95
N LEU A 677 -39.66 44.63 -22.04
CA LEU A 677 -39.51 46.01 -21.58
C LEU A 677 -39.36 46.06 -20.05
N PHE A 678 -40.11 45.22 -19.32
CA PHE A 678 -39.95 45.12 -17.86
C PHE A 678 -38.56 44.62 -17.48
N LEU A 679 -38.05 43.57 -18.17
CA LEU A 679 -36.71 43.05 -17.94
C LEU A 679 -35.63 44.04 -18.42
N TYR A 680 -35.87 44.82 -19.48
CA TYR A 680 -34.98 45.86 -19.95
C TYR A 680 -34.91 47.05 -18.99
N TYR A 681 -36.07 47.48 -18.42
CA TYR A 681 -36.12 48.56 -17.43
C TYR A 681 -35.65 48.10 -16.03
N SER A 682 -35.81 46.83 -15.68
CA SER A 682 -35.31 46.29 -14.43
C SER A 682 -33.77 46.13 -14.43
N LYS A 683 -33.13 45.96 -15.60
CA LYS A 683 -31.67 45.97 -15.74
C LYS A 683 -31.01 47.34 -15.58
N LYS A 684 -31.80 48.43 -15.62
CA LYS A 684 -31.26 49.82 -15.55
C LYS A 684 -31.27 50.44 -14.13
N LYS A 685 -31.70 49.74 -13.11
CA LYS A 685 -31.63 50.20 -11.70
C LYS A 685 -31.01 49.11 -10.81
N LYS A 686 -29.69 49.00 -10.85
CA LYS A 686 -28.86 48.51 -9.70
C LYS A 686 -27.54 49.30 -9.73
N VAL A 687 -27.48 50.31 -8.93
CA VAL A 687 -26.27 50.91 -8.39
C VAL A 687 -25.75 49.96 -7.32
N PRO A 688 -24.43 49.77 -7.18
CA PRO A 688 -23.86 48.67 -6.38
C PRO A 688 -23.89 49.02 -4.90
N SER A 689 -24.38 48.10 -4.11
CA SER A 689 -24.08 48.02 -2.67
C SER A 689 -23.14 46.87 -2.46
N SER A 690 -22.04 47.23 -1.81
CA SER A 690 -20.98 46.36 -1.29
C SER A 690 -21.48 45.24 -0.36
N ASP A 691 -20.65 44.21 -0.29
CA ASP A 691 -20.60 43.15 0.67
C ASP A 691 -21.39 41.86 0.39
N SER A 692 -20.66 40.91 -0.15
CA SER A 692 -20.46 39.58 0.46
C SER A 692 -19.56 38.75 -0.44
N SER A 693 -18.46 38.33 0.13
CA SER A 693 -17.49 37.36 -0.37
C SER A 693 -18.14 36.06 -0.87
N GLY A 694 -18.18 35.89 -2.17
CA GLY A 694 -18.51 34.62 -2.82
C GLY A 694 -17.30 34.17 -3.62
N ASP A 695 -16.63 33.12 -3.16
CA ASP A 695 -15.50 32.45 -3.82
C ASP A 695 -15.85 32.10 -5.27
N THR A 696 -15.34 32.88 -6.21
CA THR A 696 -15.34 32.52 -7.63
C THR A 696 -14.24 31.49 -7.86
N VAL A 697 -14.59 30.21 -7.94
CA VAL A 697 -13.67 29.15 -8.36
C VAL A 697 -13.15 29.47 -9.76
N LEU A 698 -11.86 29.73 -9.88
CA LEU A 698 -11.16 29.97 -11.13
C LEU A 698 -11.22 28.68 -11.99
N LYS A 699 -11.89 28.71 -13.12
CA LYS A 699 -11.90 27.60 -14.08
C LYS A 699 -10.72 27.75 -15.04
N LEU A 700 -9.63 27.01 -14.81
CA LEU A 700 -8.44 26.99 -15.66
C LEU A 700 -8.39 25.71 -16.51
N SER A 701 -8.05 25.84 -17.79
CA SER A 701 -7.86 24.74 -18.72
C SER A 701 -6.37 24.36 -18.85
N TYR A 702 -6.06 23.18 -19.41
CA TYR A 702 -4.68 22.81 -19.77
C TYR A 702 -3.98 23.93 -20.56
N ARG A 703 -4.67 24.50 -21.57
CA ARG A 703 -4.12 25.56 -22.42
C ARG A 703 -3.78 26.82 -21.62
N SER A 704 -4.63 27.19 -20.66
CA SER A 704 -4.37 28.34 -19.78
C SER A 704 -3.15 28.11 -18.89
N LEU A 705 -3.02 26.89 -18.35
CA LEU A 705 -1.85 26.52 -17.53
C LEU A 705 -0.58 26.38 -18.33
N PHE A 706 -0.67 25.87 -19.56
CA PHE A 706 0.45 25.79 -20.49
C PHE A 706 0.99 27.19 -20.86
N GLN A 707 0.11 28.15 -21.12
CA GLN A 707 0.49 29.53 -21.36
C GLN A 707 1.08 30.19 -20.11
N ALA A 708 0.42 30.05 -18.95
CA ALA A 708 0.85 30.63 -17.69
C ALA A 708 2.24 30.20 -17.25
N THR A 709 2.66 28.96 -17.60
CA THR A 709 3.94 28.36 -17.22
C THR A 709 4.99 28.38 -18.34
N ASP A 710 4.74 29.10 -19.43
CA ASP A 710 5.59 29.12 -20.63
C ASP A 710 5.88 27.69 -21.14
N GLY A 711 4.80 26.91 -21.36
CA GLY A 711 4.92 25.55 -21.86
C GLY A 711 5.47 24.55 -20.87
N PHE A 712 5.33 24.75 -19.57
CA PHE A 712 5.99 24.01 -18.50
C PHE A 712 7.51 24.00 -18.66
N SER A 713 8.07 25.18 -18.98
CA SER A 713 9.49 25.39 -19.19
C SER A 713 10.31 25.03 -17.96
N SER A 714 11.49 24.44 -18.17
CA SER A 714 12.46 24.17 -17.11
C SER A 714 12.93 25.44 -16.37
N ALA A 715 12.85 26.61 -17.01
CA ALA A 715 13.15 27.89 -16.38
C ALA A 715 12.14 28.28 -15.27
N ASN A 716 10.91 27.79 -15.39
CA ASN A 716 9.82 28.00 -14.42
C ASN A 716 9.66 26.83 -13.44
N LEU A 717 10.52 25.82 -13.48
CA LEU A 717 10.48 24.66 -12.59
C LEU A 717 10.95 25.07 -11.19
N VAL A 718 10.04 25.01 -10.22
CA VAL A 718 10.29 25.31 -8.80
C VAL A 718 10.81 24.08 -8.05
N GLY A 719 10.29 22.89 -8.39
CA GLY A 719 10.69 21.65 -7.73
C GLY A 719 10.07 20.40 -8.37
N THR A 720 10.70 19.26 -8.12
CA THR A 720 10.24 17.95 -8.58
C THR A 720 10.03 17.00 -7.41
N GLY A 721 8.85 16.40 -7.31
CA GLY A 721 8.51 15.37 -6.33
C GLY A 721 8.45 13.97 -6.95
N SER A 722 8.20 12.96 -6.12
CA SER A 722 8.09 11.56 -6.58
C SER A 722 6.97 11.33 -7.60
N PHE A 723 5.90 12.11 -7.56
CA PHE A 723 4.72 11.96 -8.44
C PHE A 723 4.38 13.20 -9.25
N SER A 724 5.05 14.33 -9.07
CA SER A 724 4.69 15.60 -9.66
C SER A 724 5.87 16.55 -9.84
N SER A 725 5.69 17.54 -10.71
CA SER A 725 6.60 18.68 -10.89
C SER A 725 5.83 19.98 -10.65
N VAL A 726 6.42 20.93 -9.95
CA VAL A 726 5.79 22.23 -9.62
C VAL A 726 6.44 23.33 -10.44
N TYR A 727 5.61 24.10 -11.15
CA TYR A 727 6.04 25.20 -12.01
C TYR A 727 5.46 26.52 -11.51
N LYS A 728 6.25 27.59 -11.55
CA LYS A 728 5.79 28.96 -11.39
C LYS A 728 5.04 29.40 -12.64
N GLY A 729 3.91 30.06 -12.47
CA GLY A 729 3.11 30.54 -13.57
C GLY A 729 2.58 31.94 -13.32
N PHE A 730 2.26 32.65 -14.41
CA PHE A 730 1.68 33.99 -14.40
C PHE A 730 0.33 33.97 -15.11
N LEU A 731 -0.73 34.42 -14.43
CA LEU A 731 -2.07 34.52 -15.04
C LEU A 731 -2.27 35.95 -15.57
N ASP A 732 -2.26 36.08 -16.89
CA ASP A 732 -2.43 37.39 -17.59
C ASP A 732 -3.71 38.13 -17.25
N SER A 733 -4.76 37.42 -16.80
CA SER A 733 -6.08 38.01 -16.48
C SER A 733 -6.14 38.71 -15.12
N THR A 734 -5.21 38.43 -14.19
CA THR A 734 -5.27 38.88 -12.79
C THR A 734 -3.95 39.38 -12.23
N GLU A 735 -2.87 39.37 -13.01
CA GLU A 735 -1.48 39.65 -12.56
C GLU A 735 -1.04 38.75 -11.38
N THR A 736 -1.70 37.59 -11.20
CA THR A 736 -1.47 36.72 -10.04
C THR A 736 -0.40 35.70 -10.36
N VAL A 737 0.60 35.58 -9.48
CA VAL A 737 1.62 34.53 -9.53
C VAL A 737 1.05 33.28 -8.92
N ILE A 738 1.16 32.14 -9.62
CA ILE A 738 0.64 30.85 -9.20
C ILE A 738 1.72 29.77 -9.19
N ALA A 739 1.52 28.73 -8.38
CA ALA A 739 2.28 27.48 -8.44
C ALA A 739 1.41 26.38 -9.06
N VAL A 740 1.89 25.78 -10.14
CA VAL A 740 1.18 24.71 -10.87
C VAL A 740 1.87 23.39 -10.63
N LYS A 741 1.25 22.51 -9.83
CA LYS A 741 1.72 21.15 -9.55
C LYS A 741 1.14 20.21 -10.59
N VAL A 742 1.96 19.73 -11.51
CA VAL A 742 1.60 18.81 -12.59
C VAL A 742 1.94 17.39 -12.18
N PHE A 743 0.95 16.49 -12.23
CA PHE A 743 1.14 15.08 -11.83
C PHE A 743 1.64 14.22 -12.99
N ASN A 744 2.69 13.43 -12.75
CA ASN A 744 3.25 12.49 -13.72
C ASN A 744 2.43 11.19 -13.72
N LEU A 745 1.41 11.11 -14.55
CA LEU A 745 0.46 10.00 -14.59
C LEU A 745 1.05 8.68 -15.08
N PHE A 746 2.26 8.68 -15.66
CA PHE A 746 2.99 7.46 -15.98
C PHE A 746 3.55 6.74 -14.74
N ARG A 747 3.66 7.43 -13.61
CA ARG A 747 4.11 6.82 -12.35
C ARG A 747 2.93 6.20 -11.59
N ARG A 748 3.09 4.93 -11.20
CA ARG A 748 2.07 4.19 -10.44
C ARG A 748 1.82 4.91 -9.10
N GLY A 749 0.57 5.36 -8.87
CA GLY A 749 0.17 6.10 -7.66
C GLY A 749 -0.07 7.60 -7.85
N ALA A 750 0.40 8.23 -8.93
CA ALA A 750 0.25 9.67 -9.17
C ALA A 750 -1.23 10.11 -9.26
N SER A 751 -2.08 9.32 -9.93
CA SER A 751 -3.53 9.58 -10.01
C SER A 751 -4.20 9.53 -8.64
N LYS A 752 -3.77 8.58 -7.78
CA LYS A 752 -4.28 8.46 -6.41
C LYS A 752 -3.84 9.63 -5.54
N SER A 753 -2.58 10.04 -5.66
CA SER A 753 -2.05 11.22 -4.95
C SER A 753 -2.81 12.49 -5.33
N PHE A 754 -3.10 12.70 -6.63
CA PHE A 754 -3.93 13.82 -7.09
C PHE A 754 -5.33 13.83 -6.45
N LEU A 755 -6.01 12.67 -6.43
CA LEU A 755 -7.36 12.55 -5.87
C LEU A 755 -7.38 12.83 -4.37
N VAL A 756 -6.42 12.26 -3.62
CA VAL A 756 -6.28 12.49 -2.17
C VAL A 756 -6.06 13.97 -1.88
N GLU A 757 -5.19 14.62 -2.64
CA GLU A 757 -4.89 16.04 -2.46
C GLU A 757 -6.10 16.91 -2.81
N CYS A 758 -6.84 16.60 -3.89
CA CYS A 758 -8.09 17.28 -4.23
C CYS A 758 -9.16 17.13 -3.13
N GLU A 759 -9.31 15.94 -2.58
CA GLU A 759 -10.30 15.66 -1.54
C GLU A 759 -9.95 16.38 -0.24
N THR A 760 -8.66 16.38 0.12
CA THR A 760 -8.16 17.11 1.29
C THR A 760 -8.50 18.59 1.20
N PHE A 761 -8.17 19.24 0.09
CA PHE A 761 -8.38 20.69 -0.07
C PHE A 761 -9.83 21.12 -0.24
N LYS A 762 -10.73 20.21 -0.59
CA LYS A 762 -12.15 20.54 -0.75
C LYS A 762 -12.80 21.04 0.54
N ASN A 763 -12.31 20.57 1.70
CA ASN A 763 -12.97 20.72 2.99
C ASN A 763 -12.12 21.45 4.03
N ILE A 764 -10.92 21.97 3.68
CA ILE A 764 -10.04 22.63 4.64
C ILE A 764 -9.82 24.10 4.27
N LYS A 765 -9.91 24.97 5.27
CA LYS A 765 -9.56 26.40 5.16
C LYS A 765 -8.88 26.82 6.46
N HIS A 766 -7.58 27.00 6.41
CA HIS A 766 -6.80 27.50 7.55
C HIS A 766 -5.69 28.43 7.07
N ARG A 767 -5.37 29.46 7.86
CA ARG A 767 -4.37 30.48 7.49
C ARG A 767 -2.95 29.90 7.29
N ASN A 768 -2.60 28.82 7.99
CA ASN A 768 -1.29 28.17 7.92
C ASN A 768 -1.30 26.91 7.05
N LEU A 769 -2.24 26.80 6.10
CA LEU A 769 -2.26 25.78 5.06
C LEU A 769 -2.13 26.44 3.69
N VAL A 770 -1.39 25.79 2.79
CA VAL A 770 -1.22 26.28 1.42
C VAL A 770 -2.58 26.32 0.71
N LYS A 771 -2.95 27.46 0.14
CA LYS A 771 -4.25 27.67 -0.48
C LYS A 771 -4.28 27.12 -1.90
N VAL A 772 -5.21 26.19 -2.17
CA VAL A 772 -5.52 25.73 -3.53
C VAL A 772 -6.49 26.69 -4.19
N LEU A 773 -6.13 27.15 -5.38
CA LEU A 773 -6.95 28.05 -6.20
C LEU A 773 -7.91 27.26 -7.07
N THR A 774 -7.44 26.17 -7.70
CA THR A 774 -8.27 25.32 -8.54
C THR A 774 -7.56 23.99 -8.85
N ALA A 775 -8.32 23.01 -9.37
CA ALA A 775 -7.82 21.75 -9.91
C ALA A 775 -8.15 21.66 -11.40
N CYS A 776 -7.20 21.20 -12.21
CA CYS A 776 -7.38 20.97 -13.63
C CYS A 776 -7.24 19.48 -13.94
N SER A 777 -8.25 18.89 -14.59
CA SER A 777 -8.21 17.52 -15.10
C SER A 777 -8.73 17.53 -16.53
N GLY A 778 -7.99 16.95 -17.47
CA GLY A 778 -8.33 16.96 -18.89
C GLY A 778 -7.29 16.25 -19.72
N PHE A 779 -7.11 16.65 -20.96
CA PHE A 779 -6.13 16.10 -21.88
C PHE A 779 -5.09 17.16 -22.28
N ASP A 780 -3.84 16.74 -22.45
CA ASP A 780 -2.77 17.57 -23.02
C ASP A 780 -2.95 17.77 -24.55
N ASN A 781 -2.06 18.56 -25.16
CA ASN A 781 -2.09 18.81 -26.62
C ASN A 781 -1.81 17.55 -27.47
N ARG A 782 -1.39 16.44 -26.84
CA ARG A 782 -1.10 15.15 -27.51
C ARG A 782 -2.17 14.10 -27.24
N GLY A 783 -3.24 14.46 -26.50
CA GLY A 783 -4.34 13.57 -26.15
C GLY A 783 -4.07 12.65 -24.95
N ASN A 784 -3.00 12.88 -24.18
CA ASN A 784 -2.74 12.14 -22.95
C ASN A 784 -3.48 12.77 -21.77
N ASP A 785 -3.85 11.97 -20.78
CA ASP A 785 -4.44 12.45 -19.53
C ASP A 785 -3.54 13.48 -18.84
N PHE A 786 -4.12 14.61 -18.44
CA PHE A 786 -3.45 15.68 -17.73
C PHE A 786 -4.15 16.01 -16.43
N LYS A 787 -3.39 16.07 -15.33
CA LYS A 787 -3.89 16.44 -14.01
C LYS A 787 -2.94 17.42 -13.36
N ALA A 788 -3.46 18.55 -12.88
CA ALA A 788 -2.69 19.57 -12.17
C ALA A 788 -3.50 20.20 -11.05
N LEU A 789 -2.82 20.60 -9.98
CA LEU A 789 -3.34 21.48 -8.93
C LEU A 789 -2.68 22.85 -9.03
N VAL A 790 -3.45 23.89 -8.80
CA VAL A 790 -3.00 25.27 -8.86
C VAL A 790 -3.09 25.88 -7.48
N TYR A 791 -1.98 26.37 -6.99
CA TYR A 791 -1.82 26.95 -5.66
C TYR A 791 -1.44 28.42 -5.74
N GLU A 792 -1.66 29.13 -4.66
CA GLU A 792 -1.01 30.41 -4.41
C GLU A 792 0.50 30.21 -4.34
N PHE A 793 1.26 31.10 -4.98
CA PHE A 793 2.71 30.98 -5.02
C PHE A 793 3.31 31.52 -3.71
N MET A 794 4.25 30.78 -3.12
CA MET A 794 4.93 31.14 -1.88
C MET A 794 6.34 31.69 -2.20
N ASP A 795 6.50 33.00 -2.03
CA ASP A 795 7.66 33.75 -2.55
C ASP A 795 8.98 33.35 -1.88
N ASN A 796 8.96 32.92 -0.62
CA ASN A 796 10.16 32.55 0.13
C ASN A 796 10.49 31.06 0.06
N GLY A 797 9.76 30.27 -0.76
CA GLY A 797 10.06 28.86 -1.00
C GLY A 797 9.81 27.98 0.22
N SER A 798 10.57 26.89 0.36
CA SER A 798 10.40 25.91 1.46
C SER A 798 11.30 26.22 2.66
N LEU A 799 10.88 25.82 3.85
CA LEU A 799 11.65 25.90 5.09
C LEU A 799 12.98 25.14 4.98
N ASP A 800 13.04 24.07 4.20
CA ASP A 800 14.25 23.29 3.93
C ASP A 800 15.37 24.16 3.32
N GLN A 801 15.01 25.05 2.37
CA GLN A 801 15.96 25.97 1.74
C GLN A 801 16.53 27.01 2.71
N TRP A 802 15.84 27.28 3.83
CA TRP A 802 16.27 28.21 4.87
C TRP A 802 17.08 27.56 5.97
N LEU A 803 16.87 26.25 6.21
CA LEU A 803 17.60 25.50 7.23
C LEU A 803 18.93 24.94 6.70
N HIS A 804 18.97 24.58 5.41
CA HIS A 804 20.07 23.81 4.80
C HIS A 804 20.68 24.50 3.56
N SER A 805 20.60 25.85 3.47
CA SER A 805 21.19 26.63 2.36
C SER A 805 22.71 26.59 2.43
N ASN A 806 23.38 26.32 1.29
CA ASN A 806 24.82 26.40 1.14
C ASN A 806 25.33 27.83 0.89
N ASP A 807 24.45 28.82 0.71
CA ASP A 807 24.82 30.21 0.50
C ASP A 807 24.95 30.91 1.87
N GLU A 808 26.18 31.19 2.27
CA GLU A 808 26.54 31.76 3.58
C GLU A 808 25.99 33.18 3.87
N GLU A 809 25.50 33.93 2.87
CA GLU A 809 25.12 35.35 3.06
C GLU A 809 23.64 35.69 2.97
N SER A 810 22.73 34.84 2.46
CA SER A 810 21.42 35.38 2.06
C SER A 810 20.17 34.84 2.76
N LYS A 811 20.21 33.67 3.46
CA LYS A 811 18.99 33.05 4.04
C LYS A 811 19.25 32.50 5.45
N LYS A 812 19.09 33.36 6.47
CA LYS A 812 19.20 32.93 7.87
C LYS A 812 17.94 33.29 8.63
N LEU A 813 17.35 32.29 9.31
CA LEU A 813 16.19 32.45 10.20
C LEU A 813 16.69 32.67 11.63
N ASN A 814 16.23 33.76 12.27
CA ASN A 814 16.50 34.02 13.66
C ASN A 814 15.61 33.17 14.59
N PHE A 815 15.90 33.19 15.90
CA PHE A 815 15.19 32.40 16.91
C PHE A 815 13.66 32.64 16.86
N LEU A 816 13.24 33.89 16.85
CA LEU A 816 11.81 34.26 16.88
C LEU A 816 11.07 33.85 15.60
N GLN A 817 11.74 33.96 14.45
CA GLN A 817 11.18 33.49 13.17
C GLN A 817 10.98 31.97 13.17
N ARG A 818 12.00 31.21 13.61
CA ARG A 818 11.86 29.74 13.73
C ARG A 818 10.75 29.34 14.69
N LEU A 819 10.63 30.04 15.81
CA LEU A 819 9.58 29.80 16.79
C LEU A 819 8.19 30.12 16.24
N ASN A 820 8.02 31.23 15.52
CA ASN A 820 6.74 31.58 14.87
C ASN A 820 6.36 30.55 13.80
N ILE A 821 7.30 30.13 12.96
CA ILE A 821 7.06 29.08 11.95
C ILE A 821 6.66 27.76 12.65
N ALA A 822 7.31 27.40 13.75
CA ALA A 822 6.94 26.20 14.52
C ALA A 822 5.51 26.28 15.07
N ILE A 823 5.09 27.46 15.56
CA ILE A 823 3.72 27.73 16.03
C ILE A 823 2.71 27.62 14.88
N ASP A 824 3.08 28.16 13.69
CA ASP A 824 2.24 28.11 12.49
C ASP A 824 1.98 26.63 12.07
N ILE A 825 3.04 25.82 12.06
CA ILE A 825 2.97 24.39 11.74
C ILE A 825 2.10 23.66 12.79
N ALA A 826 2.34 23.89 14.07
CA ALA A 826 1.58 23.28 15.14
C ALA A 826 0.08 23.65 15.07
N SER A 827 -0.24 24.90 14.78
CA SER A 827 -1.61 25.39 14.57
C SER A 827 -2.28 24.76 13.35
N ALA A 828 -1.56 24.57 12.25
CA ALA A 828 -2.06 23.87 11.07
C ALA A 828 -2.38 22.41 11.36
N LEU A 829 -1.49 21.70 12.07
CA LEU A 829 -1.71 20.29 12.43
C LEU A 829 -2.84 20.13 13.45
N ASP A 830 -2.93 21.00 14.44
CA ASP A 830 -4.04 20.97 15.41
C ASP A 830 -5.39 21.17 14.71
N TYR A 831 -5.45 22.07 13.72
CA TYR A 831 -6.62 22.26 12.89
C TYR A 831 -6.98 20.99 12.09
N LEU A 832 -6.01 20.34 11.45
CA LEU A 832 -6.22 19.11 10.66
C LEU A 832 -6.70 17.94 11.53
N HIS A 833 -6.17 17.86 12.76
CA HIS A 833 -6.45 16.75 13.68
C HIS A 833 -7.80 16.88 14.40
N HIS A 834 -8.20 18.11 14.79
CA HIS A 834 -9.31 18.32 15.72
C HIS A 834 -10.42 19.25 15.20
N HIS A 835 -10.14 20.11 14.22
CA HIS A 835 -11.09 21.16 13.79
C HIS A 835 -11.64 20.93 12.38
N CYS A 836 -11.24 19.87 11.68
CA CYS A 836 -11.82 19.44 10.42
C CYS A 836 -13.03 18.54 10.64
N HIS A 837 -13.98 18.54 9.70
CA HIS A 837 -15.15 17.65 9.74
C HIS A 837 -14.76 16.17 9.79
N LYS A 838 -13.65 15.80 9.14
CA LYS A 838 -12.98 14.49 9.24
C LYS A 838 -11.54 14.75 9.66
N THR A 839 -11.03 14.01 10.62
CA THR A 839 -9.63 14.08 11.05
C THR A 839 -8.72 13.77 9.86
N ILE A 840 -7.77 14.66 9.57
CA ILE A 840 -6.81 14.51 8.48
C ILE A 840 -5.43 14.33 9.07
N ILE A 841 -4.76 13.25 8.67
CA ILE A 841 -3.37 12.96 9.02
C ILE A 841 -2.51 13.28 7.81
N HIS A 842 -1.48 14.10 7.99
CA HIS A 842 -0.62 14.56 6.90
C HIS A 842 0.28 13.45 6.34
N CYS A 843 0.86 12.63 7.21
CA CYS A 843 1.73 11.49 6.92
C CYS A 843 3.10 11.81 6.28
N ASP A 844 3.42 13.04 5.91
CA ASP A 844 4.71 13.41 5.29
C ASP A 844 5.19 14.81 5.72
N LEU A 845 5.10 15.12 7.00
CA LEU A 845 5.58 16.40 7.52
C LEU A 845 7.11 16.42 7.56
N LYS A 846 7.68 17.43 6.90
CA LYS A 846 9.15 17.69 6.79
C LYS A 846 9.40 19.12 6.32
N PRO A 847 10.64 19.67 6.44
CA PRO A 847 10.94 21.05 6.06
C PRO A 847 10.57 21.43 4.62
N SER A 848 10.74 20.51 3.66
CA SER A 848 10.43 20.76 2.25
C SER A 848 8.93 20.87 1.95
N ASN A 849 8.05 20.43 2.87
CA ASN A 849 6.60 20.50 2.76
C ASN A 849 6.00 21.67 3.58
N VAL A 850 6.84 22.50 4.19
CA VAL A 850 6.48 23.77 4.84
C VAL A 850 6.96 24.91 3.96
N LEU A 851 6.03 25.70 3.43
CA LEU A 851 6.31 26.82 2.53
C LEU A 851 6.18 28.15 3.28
N LEU A 852 6.98 29.12 2.91
CA LEU A 852 7.01 30.45 3.54
C LEU A 852 6.48 31.51 2.58
N ASP A 853 5.52 32.30 3.05
CA ASP A 853 5.00 33.44 2.30
C ASP A 853 5.92 34.66 2.38
N ASN A 854 5.53 35.79 1.75
CA ASN A 854 6.30 37.02 1.75
C ASN A 854 6.49 37.67 3.14
N GLN A 855 5.68 37.24 4.14
CA GLN A 855 5.77 37.73 5.54
C GLN A 855 6.49 36.70 6.44
N MET A 856 7.07 35.63 5.88
CA MET A 856 7.74 34.54 6.60
C MET A 856 6.78 33.73 7.50
N VAL A 857 5.48 33.70 7.16
CA VAL A 857 4.50 32.83 7.81
C VAL A 857 4.60 31.44 7.23
N GLY A 858 4.56 30.42 8.10
CA GLY A 858 4.62 29.01 7.71
C GLY A 858 3.29 28.46 7.21
N HIS A 859 3.31 27.81 6.04
CA HIS A 859 2.15 27.15 5.45
C HIS A 859 2.48 25.69 5.16
N VAL A 860 1.71 24.77 5.75
CA VAL A 860 1.86 23.33 5.49
C VAL A 860 1.20 22.96 4.18
N GLY A 861 1.91 22.22 3.33
CA GLY A 861 1.48 21.80 1.98
C GLY A 861 1.85 20.34 1.68
N ASP A 862 1.61 19.90 0.46
CA ASP A 862 1.84 18.57 -0.09
C ASP A 862 1.08 17.44 0.65
N PHE A 863 -0.23 17.40 0.44
CA PHE A 863 -1.14 16.39 1.02
C PHE A 863 -1.23 15.10 0.19
N GLY A 864 -0.27 14.82 -0.69
CA GLY A 864 -0.30 13.65 -1.58
C GLY A 864 -0.29 12.29 -0.88
N LEU A 865 0.12 12.25 0.39
CA LEU A 865 0.12 11.07 1.26
C LEU A 865 -0.92 11.14 2.40
N ALA A 866 -1.70 12.23 2.49
CA ALA A 866 -2.65 12.44 3.57
C ALA A 866 -3.70 11.33 3.68
N LYS A 867 -4.21 11.14 4.90
CA LYS A 867 -5.24 10.16 5.23
C LYS A 867 -6.37 10.82 6.00
N PHE A 868 -7.58 10.44 5.64
CA PHE A 868 -8.77 10.79 6.38
C PHE A 868 -9.05 9.72 7.43
N LEU A 869 -9.11 10.09 8.70
CA LEU A 869 -9.72 9.23 9.70
C LEU A 869 -11.22 9.55 9.74
N PRO A 870 -12.09 8.54 9.73
CA PRO A 870 -13.51 8.73 9.99
C PRO A 870 -13.68 9.36 11.38
N THR A 871 -14.71 10.16 11.55
CA THR A 871 -15.03 10.86 12.83
C THR A 871 -15.45 9.93 13.96
N ASP A 872 -15.69 8.64 13.67
CA ASP A 872 -15.90 7.59 14.64
C ASP A 872 -14.99 6.42 14.31
N ASP A 873 -14.40 5.76 15.30
CA ASP A 873 -13.46 4.66 15.32
C ASP A 873 -13.64 3.60 14.20
N GLN A 874 -13.46 3.96 12.96
CA GLN A 874 -13.55 3.03 11.84
C GLN A 874 -12.23 2.99 11.07
N SER A 875 -11.38 2.07 11.48
CA SER A 875 -10.17 1.70 10.76
C SER A 875 -10.51 0.74 9.61
N THR A 876 -10.54 1.23 8.39
CA THR A 876 -10.41 0.33 7.23
C THR A 876 -8.93 -0.01 7.04
N PRO A 877 -8.52 -1.27 7.08
CA PRO A 877 -7.17 -1.67 6.71
C PRO A 877 -7.05 -1.60 5.20
N THR A 878 -6.64 -0.47 4.64
CA THR A 878 -6.09 -0.46 3.30
C THR A 878 -4.73 -1.14 3.37
N SER A 879 -4.69 -2.42 3.07
CA SER A 879 -3.49 -3.20 2.84
C SER A 879 -2.61 -2.55 1.77
N SER A 880 -1.64 -1.76 2.19
CA SER A 880 -0.43 -1.51 1.45
C SER A 880 0.70 -1.49 2.47
N PHE A 881 1.34 -2.63 2.66
CA PHE A 881 2.60 -2.76 3.38
C PHE A 881 3.64 -1.88 2.69
N GLY A 882 4.06 -0.82 3.34
CA GLY A 882 5.12 0.09 2.94
C GLY A 882 5.29 1.15 4.02
N VAL A 883 6.54 1.42 4.43
CA VAL A 883 6.88 2.54 5.29
C VAL A 883 6.35 3.81 4.61
N ARG A 884 5.43 4.53 5.28
CA ARG A 884 4.81 5.74 4.74
C ARG A 884 5.43 6.95 5.38
N GLY A 885 5.79 7.94 4.55
CA GLY A 885 6.43 9.17 4.94
C GLY A 885 7.93 9.19 4.64
N SER A 886 8.55 10.32 4.89
CA SER A 886 9.98 10.56 4.63
C SER A 886 10.86 9.94 5.71
N ILE A 887 11.98 9.31 5.29
CA ILE A 887 12.95 8.69 6.20
C ILE A 887 13.46 9.73 7.18
N GLY A 888 13.53 9.36 8.46
CA GLY A 888 13.97 10.23 9.54
C GLY A 888 12.83 10.97 10.25
N TYR A 889 11.70 11.24 9.57
CA TYR A 889 10.52 11.92 10.15
C TYR A 889 9.38 10.95 10.45
N THR A 890 9.40 9.76 9.86
CA THR A 890 8.35 8.77 10.01
C THR A 890 8.32 8.18 11.42
N ALA A 891 7.15 8.16 12.02
CA ALA A 891 6.95 7.58 13.34
C ALA A 891 7.33 6.08 13.36
N PRO A 892 8.02 5.59 14.42
CA PRO A 892 8.55 4.24 14.48
C PRO A 892 7.48 3.14 14.36
N GLU A 893 6.27 3.38 14.85
CA GLU A 893 5.15 2.44 14.75
C GLU A 893 4.70 2.17 13.29
N TYR A 894 4.97 3.09 12.37
CA TYR A 894 4.66 2.88 10.95
C TYR A 894 5.58 1.85 10.30
N GLY A 895 6.83 1.75 10.78
CA GLY A 895 7.77 0.71 10.39
C GLY A 895 7.39 -0.68 10.90
N MET A 896 6.60 -0.75 11.99
CA MET A 896 6.08 -2.01 12.57
C MET A 896 4.70 -2.41 12.00
N GLY A 897 4.21 -1.73 10.96
CA GLY A 897 2.93 -2.05 10.32
C GLY A 897 1.69 -1.49 11.02
N SER A 898 1.85 -0.59 11.97
CA SER A 898 0.72 0.07 12.64
C SER A 898 -0.03 1.02 11.69
N GLN A 899 -1.30 1.25 12.00
CA GLN A 899 -2.11 2.22 11.27
C GLN A 899 -1.61 3.65 11.49
N VAL A 900 -1.81 4.50 10.50
CA VAL A 900 -1.52 5.93 10.62
C VAL A 900 -2.44 6.59 11.64
N SER A 901 -1.89 7.50 12.43
CA SER A 901 -2.62 8.20 13.49
C SER A 901 -2.15 9.65 13.57
N THR A 902 -2.95 10.52 14.20
CA THR A 902 -2.58 11.90 14.51
C THR A 902 -1.28 11.97 15.30
N LEU A 903 -1.02 10.98 16.14
CA LEU A 903 0.20 10.86 16.94
C LEU A 903 1.46 10.62 16.05
N GLY A 904 1.29 10.11 14.82
CA GLY A 904 2.38 10.00 13.87
C GLY A 904 2.83 11.36 13.33
N ASP A 905 1.88 12.27 13.03
CA ASP A 905 2.19 13.65 12.64
C ASP A 905 2.84 14.41 13.81
N VAL A 906 2.40 14.15 15.06
CA VAL A 906 3.03 14.72 16.27
C VAL A 906 4.51 14.30 16.35
N TYR A 907 4.81 13.03 16.09
CA TYR A 907 6.21 12.57 16.02
C TYR A 907 7.01 13.30 14.95
N SER A 908 6.47 13.39 13.74
CA SER A 908 7.11 14.09 12.63
C SER A 908 7.34 15.56 12.95
N PHE A 909 6.37 16.21 13.61
CA PHE A 909 6.50 17.59 14.11
C PHE A 909 7.62 17.72 15.16
N GLY A 910 7.70 16.78 16.11
CA GLY A 910 8.76 16.76 17.11
C GLY A 910 10.15 16.69 16.48
N ILE A 911 10.36 15.80 15.50
CA ILE A 911 11.64 15.70 14.77
C ILE A 911 11.94 16.98 13.99
N LEU A 912 10.92 17.55 13.31
CA LEU A 912 11.04 18.81 12.58
C LEU A 912 11.45 19.96 13.52
N LEU A 913 10.83 20.03 14.70
CA LEU A 913 11.17 21.06 15.70
C LEU A 913 12.62 20.92 16.18
N LEU A 914 13.08 19.69 16.46
CA LEU A 914 14.48 19.45 16.83
C LEU A 914 15.44 19.86 15.71
N GLU A 915 15.11 19.55 14.45
CA GLU A 915 15.88 19.96 13.28
C GLU A 915 15.96 21.48 13.14
N MET A 916 14.82 22.16 13.27
CA MET A 916 14.74 23.62 13.17
C MET A 916 15.68 24.35 14.14
N PHE A 917 15.93 23.80 15.32
CA PHE A 917 16.73 24.48 16.34
C PHE A 917 18.16 23.92 16.52
N THR A 918 18.44 22.73 15.94
CA THR A 918 19.81 22.17 15.89
C THR A 918 20.50 22.45 14.55
N GLY A 919 19.74 22.79 13.49
CA GLY A 919 20.26 22.88 12.12
C GLY A 919 20.73 21.53 11.54
N LYS A 920 20.40 20.39 12.21
CA LYS A 920 20.84 19.05 11.82
C LYS A 920 19.69 18.23 11.30
N SER A 921 19.80 17.74 10.05
CA SER A 921 18.79 16.84 9.49
C SER A 921 18.77 15.48 10.21
N PRO A 922 17.59 14.86 10.44
CA PRO A 922 17.49 13.55 11.09
C PRO A 922 18.17 12.42 10.32
N ILE A 923 18.55 12.64 9.06
CA ILE A 923 19.26 11.69 8.19
C ILE A 923 20.76 12.03 8.05
N ASP A 924 21.26 12.98 8.81
CA ASP A 924 22.67 13.37 8.79
C ASP A 924 23.59 12.18 9.12
N HIS A 925 24.80 12.21 8.55
CA HIS A 925 25.81 11.16 8.72
C HIS A 925 26.24 10.95 10.18
N ILE A 926 26.07 11.95 11.06
CA ILE A 926 26.38 11.85 12.50
C ILE A 926 25.41 10.93 13.26
N PHE A 927 24.24 10.62 12.68
CA PHE A 927 23.22 9.75 13.26
C PHE A 927 23.31 8.30 12.73
N LYS A 928 24.45 7.90 12.16
CA LYS A 928 24.76 6.50 11.84
C LYS A 928 25.05 5.73 13.14
N ASP A 929 24.89 4.42 13.11
CA ASP A 929 25.13 3.50 14.25
C ASP A 929 24.09 3.54 15.39
N GLY A 930 22.79 3.70 15.03
CA GLY A 930 21.68 3.59 15.98
C GLY A 930 21.41 4.84 16.82
N ARG A 931 22.08 5.94 16.55
CA ARG A 931 21.78 7.26 17.14
C ARG A 931 20.71 7.96 16.32
N SER A 932 19.77 8.62 16.98
CA SER A 932 18.73 9.46 16.35
C SER A 932 18.88 10.91 16.78
N LEU A 933 18.31 11.85 16.02
CA LEU A 933 18.25 13.27 16.39
C LEU A 933 17.62 13.45 17.78
N HIS A 934 16.55 12.70 18.09
CA HIS A 934 15.94 12.65 19.42
C HIS A 934 16.95 12.27 20.51
N SER A 935 17.68 11.16 20.35
CA SER A 935 18.66 10.70 21.35
C SER A 935 19.83 11.65 21.49
N PHE A 936 20.24 12.31 20.41
CA PHE A 936 21.30 13.32 20.38
C PHE A 936 20.94 14.54 21.24
N VAL A 937 19.74 15.10 21.03
CA VAL A 937 19.24 16.24 21.80
C VAL A 937 19.02 15.86 23.27
N LYS A 938 18.40 14.69 23.52
CA LYS A 938 18.15 14.21 24.89
C LYS A 938 19.42 14.05 25.73
N ALA A 939 20.53 13.63 25.10
CA ALA A 939 21.81 13.46 25.79
C ALA A 939 22.51 14.79 26.12
N ALA A 940 22.09 15.90 25.50
CA ALA A 940 22.70 17.23 25.72
C ALA A 940 21.93 18.12 26.70
N LEU A 941 20.70 17.79 27.02
CA LEU A 941 19.82 18.52 27.93
C LEU A 941 20.10 18.15 29.42
N PRO A 942 19.97 19.12 30.34
CA PRO A 942 19.85 20.56 30.14
C PRO A 942 21.22 21.28 30.02
N ASP A 943 22.35 20.63 30.38
CA ASP A 943 23.61 21.30 30.66
C ASP A 943 24.42 21.70 29.41
N ARG A 944 24.33 20.89 28.33
CA ARG A 944 25.13 21.06 27.11
C ARG A 944 24.33 21.59 25.92
N VAL A 945 23.23 22.33 26.17
CA VAL A 945 22.35 22.88 25.12
C VAL A 945 23.13 23.76 24.12
N ALA A 946 24.06 24.56 24.58
CA ALA A 946 24.87 25.43 23.72
C ALA A 946 25.72 24.67 22.66
N GLU A 947 25.98 23.36 22.88
CA GLU A 947 26.77 22.55 21.95
C GLU A 947 25.94 22.00 20.78
N ILE A 948 24.63 21.97 20.95
CA ILE A 948 23.70 21.35 19.97
C ILE A 948 22.83 22.36 19.23
N VAL A 949 22.74 23.61 19.72
CA VAL A 949 22.00 24.69 19.04
C VAL A 949 22.68 25.04 17.71
N ASP A 950 21.88 25.37 16.70
CA ASP A 950 22.36 25.84 15.41
C ASP A 950 23.34 27.03 15.59
N PRO A 951 24.56 26.98 15.02
CA PRO A 951 25.55 28.07 15.11
C PRO A 951 25.00 29.44 14.72
N VAL A 952 24.04 29.48 13.76
CA VAL A 952 23.36 30.72 13.33
C VAL A 952 22.64 31.40 14.48
N LEU A 953 22.00 30.62 15.36
CA LEU A 953 21.26 31.13 16.51
C LEU A 953 22.19 31.47 17.69
N VAL A 954 23.36 30.85 17.78
CA VAL A 954 24.40 31.15 18.80
C VAL A 954 25.05 32.50 18.53
N ASP A 955 25.33 32.84 17.27
CA ASP A 955 25.94 34.13 16.89
C ASP A 955 24.99 35.30 17.13
N GLU A 956 23.67 35.07 17.01
CA GLU A 956 22.68 36.07 17.39
C GLU A 956 22.72 36.40 18.90
N CYS A 957 22.97 35.39 19.75
CA CYS A 957 23.16 35.59 21.20
C CYS A 957 24.39 36.45 21.50
N LYS A 958 25.51 36.30 20.76
CA LYS A 958 26.76 37.04 20.95
C LYS A 958 26.67 38.47 20.43
N SER A 959 25.93 38.75 19.35
CA SER A 959 25.76 40.08 18.78
C SER A 959 24.96 41.05 19.69
N VAL A 960 24.07 40.47 20.53
CA VAL A 960 23.34 41.23 21.56
C VAL A 960 24.27 41.70 22.68
N GLU A 961 25.31 40.91 23.00
CA GLU A 961 26.33 41.25 24.05
C GLU A 961 27.28 42.40 23.64
N THR A 962 27.49 42.64 22.34
CA THR A 962 28.47 43.62 21.83
C THR A 962 27.95 45.04 21.64
N ASN A 963 26.62 45.25 21.62
CA ASN A 963 25.99 46.54 21.26
C ASN A 963 25.55 47.43 22.46
N SER A 964 25.82 47.02 23.72
CA SER A 964 25.41 47.84 24.88
C SER A 964 26.57 48.14 25.84
N ASN A 965 27.22 49.26 25.64
CA ASN A 965 28.28 49.80 26.55
C ASN A 965 27.77 50.42 27.88
N ASN A 966 26.50 50.19 28.31
CA ASN A 966 25.98 50.88 29.51
C ASN A 966 24.91 50.09 30.30
N ALA A 967 24.98 48.77 30.47
CA ALA A 967 24.10 48.10 31.46
C ALA A 967 24.59 46.70 31.86
N ARG A 968 25.59 46.58 32.73
CA ARG A 968 26.14 45.26 33.16
C ARG A 968 25.19 44.30 33.91
N ASN A 969 23.98 44.70 34.29
CA ASN A 969 23.03 43.85 35.01
C ASN A 969 21.80 43.42 34.21
N LYS A 970 21.52 43.96 33.01
CA LYS A 970 20.38 43.54 32.17
C LYS A 970 20.74 42.45 31.16
N ASP A 971 22.02 42.38 30.75
CA ASP A 971 22.46 41.50 29.67
C ASP A 971 22.66 40.04 30.16
N TYR A 972 23.09 39.84 31.42
CA TYR A 972 23.20 38.51 32.03
C TYR A 972 21.84 37.83 32.18
N THR A 973 20.78 38.55 32.46
CA THR A 973 19.42 38.06 32.56
C THR A 973 18.82 37.68 31.21
N ASN A 974 19.17 38.33 30.10
CA ASN A 974 18.67 38.04 28.77
C ASN A 974 19.32 36.79 28.15
N SER A 975 20.65 36.63 28.33
CA SER A 975 21.36 35.42 27.83
C SER A 975 20.92 34.17 28.58
N HIS A 976 20.64 34.25 29.89
CA HIS A 976 20.13 33.13 30.68
C HIS A 976 18.69 32.76 30.27
N LYS A 977 17.82 33.74 30.06
CA LYS A 977 16.46 33.53 29.61
C LYS A 977 16.39 32.87 28.22
N LEU A 978 17.27 33.28 27.30
CA LEU A 978 17.29 32.69 25.95
C LEU A 978 17.74 31.22 26.00
N LYS A 979 18.72 30.92 26.87
CA LYS A 979 19.15 29.52 27.10
C LYS A 979 18.00 28.64 27.65
N GLU A 980 17.21 29.18 28.60
CA GLU A 980 16.04 28.51 29.14
C GLU A 980 14.99 28.28 28.03
N CYS A 981 14.77 29.25 27.13
CA CYS A 981 13.88 29.09 25.98
C CYS A 981 14.33 28.00 25.01
N PHE A 982 15.64 27.84 24.75
CA PHE A 982 16.14 26.72 23.95
C PHE A 982 15.86 25.37 24.64
N VAL A 983 16.12 25.28 25.94
CA VAL A 983 15.79 24.06 26.71
C VAL A 983 14.31 23.71 26.55
N SER A 984 13.42 24.67 26.78
CA SER A 984 11.98 24.46 26.68
C SER A 984 11.53 24.05 25.26
N VAL A 985 12.07 24.67 24.20
CA VAL A 985 11.77 24.25 22.81
C VAL A 985 12.21 22.83 22.54
N PHE A 986 13.43 22.45 23.00
CA PHE A 986 13.90 21.08 22.84
C PHE A 986 13.09 20.07 23.65
N GLU A 987 12.62 20.44 24.87
CA GLU A 987 11.72 19.60 25.67
C GLU A 987 10.40 19.34 24.95
N VAL A 988 9.79 20.34 24.33
CA VAL A 988 8.58 20.17 23.49
C VAL A 988 8.91 19.21 22.33
N GLY A 989 10.02 19.41 21.63
CA GLY A 989 10.45 18.54 20.53
C GLY A 989 10.65 17.07 20.96
N LEU A 990 11.29 16.87 22.12
CA LEU A 990 11.49 15.53 22.69
C LEU A 990 10.16 14.90 23.14
N ALA A 991 9.26 15.65 23.79
CA ALA A 991 7.96 15.17 24.22
C ALA A 991 7.04 14.78 23.04
N CYS A 992 7.17 15.48 21.90
CA CYS A 992 6.48 15.12 20.68
C CYS A 992 7.08 13.89 19.97
N SER A 993 8.41 13.69 20.05
CA SER A 993 9.15 12.65 19.32
C SER A 993 9.48 11.39 20.13
N VAL A 994 8.76 11.13 21.22
CA VAL A 994 8.88 9.88 22.00
C VAL A 994 8.51 8.67 21.13
N SER A 995 9.24 7.55 21.33
CA SER A 995 9.01 6.32 20.57
C SER A 995 7.63 5.72 20.81
N THR A 996 7.12 5.78 22.03
CA THR A 996 5.79 5.28 22.41
C THR A 996 4.72 6.30 22.05
N ALA A 997 3.84 5.98 21.10
CA ALA A 997 2.84 6.92 20.58
C ALA A 997 1.93 7.51 21.69
N ARG A 998 1.51 6.72 22.65
CA ARG A 998 0.61 7.15 23.74
C ARG A 998 1.23 8.16 24.72
N GLU A 999 2.57 8.25 24.76
CA GLU A 999 3.32 9.14 25.66
C GLU A 999 3.65 10.48 25.01
N ARG A 1000 3.32 10.65 23.71
CA ARG A 1000 3.56 11.90 22.99
C ARG A 1000 2.63 13.02 23.46
N LEU A 1001 3.18 14.22 23.48
CA LEU A 1001 2.42 15.44 23.77
C LEU A 1001 1.31 15.62 22.70
N ARG A 1002 0.16 16.14 23.08
CA ARG A 1002 -0.89 16.46 22.09
C ARG A 1002 -0.51 17.70 21.29
N MET A 1003 -0.98 17.82 20.04
CA MET A 1003 -0.60 18.94 19.17
C MET A 1003 -1.08 20.29 19.71
N SER A 1004 -2.28 20.34 20.29
CA SER A 1004 -2.80 21.51 20.99
C SER A 1004 -1.92 21.97 22.16
N ASP A 1005 -1.40 21.01 22.94
CA ASP A 1005 -0.55 21.31 24.10
C ASP A 1005 0.84 21.79 23.64
N ALA A 1006 1.42 21.16 22.59
CA ALA A 1006 2.66 21.61 21.98
C ALA A 1006 2.55 23.04 21.43
N ALA A 1007 1.44 23.36 20.74
CA ALA A 1007 1.20 24.72 20.23
C ALA A 1007 1.12 25.74 21.38
N ASN A 1008 0.43 25.41 22.47
CA ASN A 1008 0.30 26.29 23.64
C ASN A 1008 1.64 26.51 24.36
N GLU A 1009 2.46 25.48 24.50
CA GLU A 1009 3.80 25.60 25.10
C GLU A 1009 4.72 26.48 24.25
N LEU A 1010 4.73 26.30 22.92
CA LEU A 1010 5.50 27.17 22.03
C LEU A 1010 5.01 28.63 22.06
N LEU A 1011 3.71 28.86 22.17
CA LEU A 1011 3.15 30.21 22.38
C LEU A 1011 3.59 30.82 23.70
N SER A 1012 3.66 30.04 24.78
CA SER A 1012 4.17 30.47 26.08
C SER A 1012 5.64 30.89 26.00
N ILE A 1013 6.49 30.05 25.35
CA ILE A 1013 7.91 30.36 25.12
C ILE A 1013 8.06 31.65 24.32
N ARG A 1014 7.25 31.86 23.28
CA ARG A 1014 7.25 33.12 22.51
C ARG A 1014 6.94 34.33 23.38
N ASN A 1015 5.92 34.23 24.23
CA ASN A 1015 5.52 35.32 25.12
C ASN A 1015 6.62 35.67 26.14
N VAL A 1016 7.36 34.70 26.65
CA VAL A 1016 8.55 34.91 27.49
C VAL A 1016 9.63 35.67 26.74
N VAL A 1017 9.90 35.30 25.48
CA VAL A 1017 10.90 35.97 24.63
C VAL A 1017 10.50 37.41 24.32
N LEU A 1018 9.21 37.66 24.05
CA LEU A 1018 8.71 39.01 23.73
C LEU A 1018 8.52 39.91 24.98
N GLY A 1019 8.69 39.37 26.20
CA GLY A 1019 8.51 40.10 27.44
C GLY A 1019 7.04 40.48 27.76
N THR A 1020 6.08 39.81 27.12
CA THR A 1020 4.66 39.97 27.38
C THR A 1020 4.18 38.92 28.39
N GLU A 1021 4.54 39.07 29.66
CA GLU A 1021 3.89 38.29 30.71
C GLU A 1021 2.44 38.75 30.88
N MET A 1022 1.49 37.96 30.42
CA MET A 1022 0.12 38.11 30.90
C MET A 1022 0.01 37.43 32.26
N TYR A 1023 -0.29 38.24 33.28
CA TYR A 1023 -0.69 37.76 34.60
C TYR A 1023 -1.80 36.71 34.45
N ARG A 1024 -1.56 35.51 34.97
CA ARG A 1024 -2.62 34.56 35.30
C ARG A 1024 -3.30 34.95 36.60
#